data_462b4b212655c606add59960eee2c1fa
#
_entry.id   462b4b212655c606add59960eee2c1fa
#
_cell.length_a   1.000
_cell.length_b   1.000
_cell.length_c   1.000
_cell.angle_alpha   90.00
_cell.angle_beta   90.00
_cell.angle_gamma   90.00
#
_symmetry.space_group_name_H-M   'P 1'
#
loop_
_entity.id
_entity.type
_entity.pdbx_description
1 polymer ?
#
loop_
_entity_poly.entity_id
_entity_poly.type
_entity_poly.pdbx_seq_one_letter_code
_entity_poly.pdbx_strand_id
1 'polypeptide(L)'
;PSQMAQSLRSIGTESLEPLFPIDPRFEERMRREGLDLWYVVRFNKQQDLQGAMQTLASTPEIEYTEPVYEIARPTGKAVAVDAPRRSDAPAAPFDDPMLGDQWHYNNTGRFPRSVAGADIGLFKAWEKETGKPNVIVAITDGGIDITHPDLKDNLFVNQKELNGQEGVDDDGNGFIDDINGFNFIHNNGKIYPDDESHGTHVAGTVAARNNNGIGVAGIAGGDGTEGSGARLMSCQIFGGEREGGNSANAIVYSANNGAVISQNSWGYIYKANITAIPQSQKAAIDYFIKYAGCDKDGNQLPNSPMKGGVVIFAAGNDGLDYRSFPGAYPPVVAVGSMAPDWKSAYYSNRGDWVDITAPGGDAHYPQGEVLSTLSKKITGKDYGYMQGTSMACPHVSGIAALIVSHFGRQGFTNVECQQRLLGALKAQNIDALTGFPGRMGRGYIDASAVFAENKGKAPAKVSQINVDEVSFVTANISWAAVSDEDDGTPVEYNVYLSEKEITDANAKDAHYAKINATGYAPGTKMFLPLSALTENTSYHIAIEAIDRWGLKSGLTMGQFKTKKNNPPVLTLSTDKKIRVSALTKETFSVTFSDPDQQKVSINVAGETRGVSYQVSGDKVIFSLRAVAPVGNHEIKVTATDVLGAKTELTIPFEVYTYKAPAFIASLGNHVVGMGQSTMVEVAPSLEKSDGVTITYKASVADGSIASAAIAEDGKLTIRGLKTGTTQVQVEASDGISTPVQTSIPVRVVKDASEPVYSVYPIPATTELNIVLNPAIQRANIQIYSLSGVKALDRDYTVAGIGKVKLLVKNLAPGAYTLRVQSAQGSYTKAFVKK
;
A
#
# COMPACT_ATOMS: atom_id res chain seq x y z
N PRO A 1 10.41 47.20 -21.24
CA PRO A 1 10.31 46.48 -19.96
C PRO A 1 10.73 45.02 -20.13
N SER A 2 11.54 44.47 -19.19
CA SER A 2 11.92 43.06 -19.19
C SER A 2 10.67 42.17 -19.17
N GLN A 3 10.77 40.91 -19.60
CA GLN A 3 9.66 39.98 -19.53
C GLN A 3 9.17 39.80 -18.09
N MET A 4 10.10 39.79 -17.12
CA MET A 4 9.78 39.79 -15.70
C MET A 4 8.86 40.95 -15.30
N ALA A 5 9.17 42.21 -15.75
CA ALA A 5 8.33 43.36 -15.43
C ALA A 5 6.94 43.29 -16.06
N GLN A 6 6.80 42.57 -17.17
CA GLN A 6 5.48 42.34 -17.80
C GLN A 6 4.70 41.28 -17.02
N SER A 7 5.32 40.18 -16.66
CA SER A 7 4.72 39.10 -15.86
C SER A 7 4.23 39.60 -14.51
N LEU A 8 5.07 40.38 -13.78
CA LEU A 8 4.71 40.98 -12.51
C LEU A 8 3.49 41.92 -12.63
N ARG A 9 3.41 42.74 -13.70
CA ARG A 9 2.24 43.57 -13.95
C ARG A 9 0.98 42.77 -14.27
N SER A 10 1.13 41.69 -15.05
CA SER A 10 -0.02 40.88 -15.47
C SER A 10 -0.71 40.16 -14.32
N ILE A 11 0.02 39.83 -13.27
CA ILE A 11 -0.54 39.23 -12.04
C ILE A 11 -1.00 40.28 -11.02
N GLY A 12 -0.89 41.57 -11.34
CA GLY A 12 -1.30 42.64 -10.43
C GLY A 12 -0.43 42.75 -9.18
N THR A 13 0.89 42.72 -9.37
CA THR A 13 1.85 42.79 -8.24
C THR A 13 1.68 44.08 -7.46
N GLU A 14 1.49 43.98 -6.15
CA GLU A 14 1.37 45.08 -5.19
C GLU A 14 2.72 45.40 -4.54
N SER A 15 3.53 44.38 -4.21
CA SER A 15 4.92 44.56 -3.72
C SER A 15 5.83 43.46 -4.21
N LEU A 16 7.11 43.78 -4.29
CA LEU A 16 8.24 42.88 -4.56
C LEU A 16 9.34 43.21 -3.56
N GLU A 17 9.61 42.29 -2.65
CA GLU A 17 10.53 42.51 -1.54
C GLU A 17 11.54 41.38 -1.48
N PRO A 18 12.84 41.64 -1.20
CA PRO A 18 13.79 40.55 -0.92
C PRO A 18 13.29 39.69 0.24
N LEU A 19 13.33 38.38 0.05
CA LEU A 19 13.03 37.43 1.13
C LEU A 19 14.12 37.49 2.21
N PHE A 20 15.37 37.56 1.78
CA PHE A 20 16.54 37.66 2.64
C PHE A 20 17.21 39.02 2.41
N PRO A 21 16.99 40.02 3.29
CA PRO A 21 17.78 41.23 3.29
C PRO A 21 19.25 40.92 3.41
N ILE A 22 20.07 41.52 2.57
CA ILE A 22 21.50 41.25 2.59
C ILE A 22 22.16 41.97 3.77
N ASP A 23 22.77 41.18 4.65
CA ASP A 23 23.61 41.68 5.70
C ASP A 23 24.96 42.13 5.09
N PRO A 24 25.36 43.43 5.17
CA PRO A 24 26.59 43.89 4.57
C PRO A 24 27.84 43.23 5.15
N ARG A 25 27.81 42.74 6.40
CA ARG A 25 28.94 42.04 7.05
C ARG A 25 29.22 40.70 6.36
N PHE A 26 28.21 40.11 5.68
CA PHE A 26 28.26 38.78 5.08
C PHE A 26 27.75 38.73 3.63
N GLU A 27 27.72 39.86 2.93
CA GLU A 27 27.21 39.99 1.57
C GLU A 27 27.74 38.93 0.60
N GLU A 28 29.09 38.74 0.57
CA GLU A 28 29.70 37.77 -0.36
C GLU A 28 29.22 36.33 -0.15
N ARG A 29 29.08 35.89 1.11
CA ARG A 29 28.62 34.53 1.39
C ARG A 29 27.12 34.37 1.12
N MET A 30 26.28 35.38 1.41
CA MET A 30 24.87 35.36 1.13
C MET A 30 24.61 35.30 -0.39
N ARG A 31 25.32 36.07 -1.19
CA ARG A 31 25.30 36.01 -2.66
C ARG A 31 25.80 34.67 -3.20
N ARG A 32 26.88 34.12 -2.64
CA ARG A 32 27.40 32.80 -3.03
C ARG A 32 26.39 31.67 -2.81
N GLU A 33 25.55 31.79 -1.78
CA GLU A 33 24.46 30.84 -1.50
C GLU A 33 23.16 31.23 -2.22
N GLY A 34 23.15 32.28 -3.05
CA GLY A 34 22.02 32.70 -3.85
C GLY A 34 20.85 33.31 -3.04
N LEU A 35 21.10 33.72 -1.79
CA LEU A 35 20.04 34.28 -0.93
C LEU A 35 19.50 35.62 -1.48
N ASP A 36 20.36 36.39 -2.18
CA ASP A 36 20.00 37.64 -2.84
C ASP A 36 19.03 37.47 -4.03
N LEU A 37 18.82 36.26 -4.49
CA LEU A 37 17.94 35.95 -5.63
C LEU A 37 16.49 35.62 -5.23
N TRP A 38 16.19 35.56 -3.94
CA TRP A 38 14.88 35.24 -3.42
C TRP A 38 14.06 36.49 -3.14
N TYR A 39 12.83 36.51 -3.67
CA TYR A 39 11.90 37.61 -3.49
C TYR A 39 10.49 37.12 -3.11
N VAL A 40 9.82 37.89 -2.26
CA VAL A 40 8.40 37.71 -1.96
C VAL A 40 7.60 38.62 -2.88
N VAL A 41 6.71 38.04 -3.68
CA VAL A 41 5.79 38.77 -4.55
C VAL A 41 4.40 38.76 -3.90
N ARG A 42 3.89 39.94 -3.58
CA ARG A 42 2.49 40.13 -3.14
C ARG A 42 1.67 40.66 -4.31
N PHE A 43 0.51 40.08 -4.52
CA PHE A 43 -0.33 40.42 -5.64
C PHE A 43 -1.81 40.37 -5.24
N ASN A 44 -2.68 40.95 -6.09
CA ASN A 44 -4.08 41.12 -5.82
C ASN A 44 -4.79 39.79 -5.51
N LYS A 45 -5.55 39.75 -4.42
CA LYS A 45 -6.33 38.60 -3.93
C LYS A 45 -7.36 38.06 -4.95
N GLN A 46 -7.69 38.80 -5.97
CA GLN A 46 -8.60 38.34 -7.03
C GLN A 46 -7.92 37.45 -8.09
N GLN A 47 -6.59 37.38 -8.08
CA GLN A 47 -5.82 36.48 -8.93
C GLN A 47 -5.73 35.10 -8.32
N ASP A 48 -5.85 34.08 -9.17
CA ASP A 48 -5.61 32.70 -8.77
C ASP A 48 -4.12 32.45 -8.52
N LEU A 49 -3.77 31.89 -7.35
CA LEU A 49 -2.40 31.63 -6.96
C LEU A 49 -1.67 30.74 -7.98
N GLN A 50 -2.34 29.68 -8.46
CA GLN A 50 -1.73 28.75 -9.42
C GLN A 50 -1.46 29.43 -10.77
N GLY A 51 -2.40 30.23 -11.25
CA GLY A 51 -2.22 31.01 -12.47
C GLY A 51 -1.12 32.07 -12.37
N ALA A 52 -1.00 32.73 -11.22
CA ALA A 52 0.08 33.68 -10.95
C ALA A 52 1.45 32.96 -10.94
N MET A 53 1.56 31.82 -10.25
CA MET A 53 2.78 30.99 -10.21
C MET A 53 3.17 30.49 -11.60
N GLN A 54 2.23 30.01 -12.43
CA GLN A 54 2.50 29.59 -13.80
C GLN A 54 3.01 30.75 -14.67
N THR A 55 2.41 31.93 -14.52
CA THR A 55 2.84 33.14 -15.23
C THR A 55 4.28 33.49 -14.89
N LEU A 56 4.62 33.49 -13.60
CA LEU A 56 5.97 33.75 -13.15
C LEU A 56 6.95 32.64 -13.58
N ALA A 57 6.59 31.37 -13.42
CA ALA A 57 7.44 30.24 -13.80
C ALA A 57 7.72 30.14 -15.31
N SER A 58 6.85 30.73 -16.15
CA SER A 58 7.07 30.81 -17.60
C SER A 58 7.97 31.97 -18.02
N THR A 59 8.40 32.81 -17.08
CA THR A 59 9.25 33.98 -17.30
C THR A 59 10.72 33.56 -17.30
N PRO A 60 11.49 33.79 -18.38
CA PRO A 60 12.86 33.29 -18.50
C PRO A 60 13.85 33.76 -17.41
N GLU A 61 13.57 34.90 -16.78
CA GLU A 61 14.41 35.44 -15.69
C GLU A 61 14.07 34.84 -14.31
N ILE A 62 13.07 33.95 -14.23
CA ILE A 62 12.61 33.33 -12.98
C ILE A 62 12.89 31.82 -13.03
N GLU A 63 13.78 31.36 -12.18
CA GLU A 63 14.19 29.96 -12.12
C GLU A 63 13.16 29.07 -11.40
N TYR A 64 12.52 29.62 -10.33
CA TYR A 64 11.65 28.84 -9.46
C TYR A 64 10.57 29.72 -8.83
N THR A 65 9.40 29.14 -8.58
CA THR A 65 8.30 29.77 -7.84
C THR A 65 7.71 28.78 -6.85
N GLU A 66 7.41 29.24 -5.63
CA GLU A 66 6.69 28.47 -4.63
C GLU A 66 5.71 29.39 -3.89
N PRO A 67 4.60 28.86 -3.33
CA PRO A 67 3.72 29.65 -2.49
C PRO A 67 4.38 29.94 -1.15
N VAL A 68 4.02 31.03 -0.51
CA VAL A 68 4.27 31.26 0.91
C VAL A 68 3.25 30.42 1.68
N TYR A 69 3.73 29.36 2.32
CA TYR A 69 2.85 28.45 3.07
C TYR A 69 2.55 29.00 4.46
N GLU A 70 1.35 28.72 4.92
CA GLU A 70 0.94 29.04 6.29
C GLU A 70 1.70 28.17 7.29
N ILE A 71 2.26 28.82 8.28
CA ILE A 71 2.93 28.18 9.42
C ILE A 71 2.01 28.25 10.65
N ALA A 72 2.06 27.22 11.47
CA ALA A 72 1.31 27.15 12.70
C ALA A 72 2.16 26.67 13.87
N ARG A 73 1.77 27.12 15.05
CA ARG A 73 2.19 26.53 16.30
C ARG A 73 1.15 25.49 16.68
N PRO A 74 1.53 24.23 16.87
CA PRO A 74 0.60 23.25 17.38
C PRO A 74 0.48 23.48 18.91
N THR A 75 -0.57 24.20 19.34
CA THR A 75 -0.71 24.62 20.74
C THR A 75 -1.88 23.99 21.48
N GLY A 76 -1.65 23.62 22.76
CA GLY A 76 -2.68 23.59 23.81
C GLY A 76 -2.67 24.93 24.57
N LYS A 77 -3.80 25.36 25.13
CA LYS A 77 -3.86 26.55 25.96
C LYS A 77 -2.98 26.38 27.20
N ALA A 78 -2.22 27.43 27.54
CA ALA A 78 -1.46 27.46 28.76
C ALA A 78 -2.37 27.38 29.99
N VAL A 79 -1.98 26.55 30.96
CA VAL A 79 -2.60 26.50 32.28
C VAL A 79 -1.74 27.32 33.24
N ALA A 80 -2.08 28.59 33.40
CA ALA A 80 -1.34 29.52 34.25
C ALA A 80 -1.48 29.17 35.73
N VAL A 81 -0.37 29.21 36.49
CA VAL A 81 -0.30 28.88 37.90
C VAL A 81 0.41 29.95 38.70
N ASP A 82 0.04 30.07 40.00
CA ASP A 82 0.80 30.89 40.94
C ASP A 82 2.09 30.17 41.32
N ALA A 83 3.17 30.92 41.46
CA ALA A 83 4.41 30.37 42.01
C ALA A 83 4.13 29.86 43.42
N PRO A 84 4.30 28.60 43.76
CA PRO A 84 4.11 28.09 45.09
C PRO A 84 5.14 28.71 46.03
N ARG A 85 4.73 28.92 47.30
CA ARG A 85 5.69 29.11 48.37
C ARG A 85 6.47 27.78 48.48
N ARG A 86 7.80 27.86 48.53
CA ARG A 86 8.80 26.78 48.60
C ARG A 86 8.19 25.40 48.96
N SER A 87 8.20 24.48 48.03
CA SER A 87 7.67 23.13 48.21
C SER A 87 8.61 22.28 49.08
N ASP A 88 8.08 21.29 49.85
CA ASP A 88 8.85 20.25 50.53
C ASP A 88 9.43 19.21 49.52
N ALA A 89 9.87 19.65 48.33
CA ALA A 89 10.46 18.79 47.30
C ALA A 89 11.83 18.28 47.74
N PRO A 90 12.26 17.10 47.24
CA PRO A 90 13.60 16.57 47.49
C PRO A 90 14.69 17.60 47.10
N ALA A 91 15.86 17.53 47.75
CA ALA A 91 16.94 18.47 47.56
C ALA A 91 17.20 18.72 46.06
N ALA A 92 16.76 19.88 45.60
CA ALA A 92 16.97 20.37 44.25
C ALA A 92 18.37 21.01 44.16
N PRO A 93 19.08 20.94 43.01
CA PRO A 93 20.40 21.54 42.87
C PRO A 93 20.42 23.06 42.93
N PHE A 94 19.27 23.71 42.72
CA PHE A 94 19.07 25.16 42.76
C PHE A 94 17.91 25.57 43.65
N ASP A 95 17.83 26.86 43.99
CA ASP A 95 16.86 27.40 44.92
C ASP A 95 15.56 27.92 44.29
N ASP A 96 15.37 27.66 42.99
CA ASP A 96 14.19 28.03 42.21
C ASP A 96 12.93 27.34 42.79
N PRO A 97 11.92 28.05 43.25
CA PRO A 97 10.82 27.49 44.06
C PRO A 97 9.96 26.44 43.34
N MET A 98 9.89 26.52 42.02
CA MET A 98 9.06 25.62 41.17
C MET A 98 9.87 24.48 40.53
N LEU A 99 11.20 24.42 40.70
CA LEU A 99 12.05 23.40 40.14
C LEU A 99 11.59 21.98 40.49
N GLY A 100 11.12 21.78 41.72
CA GLY A 100 10.57 20.51 42.16
C GLY A 100 9.32 20.06 41.37
N ASP A 101 8.58 20.95 40.72
CA ASP A 101 7.40 20.66 39.91
C ASP A 101 7.72 20.45 38.42
N GLN A 102 8.95 20.72 38.05
CA GLN A 102 9.48 20.44 36.68
C GLN A 102 9.88 18.96 36.54
N TRP A 103 8.87 18.06 36.55
CA TRP A 103 9.08 16.61 36.48
C TRP A 103 9.94 16.20 35.27
N HIS A 104 9.84 16.95 34.19
CA HIS A 104 10.53 16.70 32.93
C HIS A 104 12.07 16.80 33.05
N TYR A 105 12.58 17.40 34.14
CA TYR A 105 14.02 17.46 34.47
C TYR A 105 14.45 16.31 35.37
N ASN A 106 13.62 15.92 36.33
CA ASN A 106 13.88 14.84 37.28
C ASN A 106 12.57 14.25 37.80
N ASN A 107 12.07 13.23 37.13
CA ASN A 107 10.82 12.56 37.48
C ASN A 107 11.05 11.53 38.58
N THR A 108 10.56 11.83 39.81
CA THR A 108 10.64 10.92 40.94
C THR A 108 9.43 9.96 41.04
N GLY A 109 8.50 10.00 40.08
CA GLY A 109 7.25 9.22 40.12
C GLY A 109 6.22 9.74 41.12
N ARG A 110 6.36 10.96 41.66
CA ARG A 110 5.48 11.51 42.69
C ARG A 110 4.08 11.90 42.19
N PHE A 111 3.95 12.18 40.90
CA PHE A 111 2.66 12.53 40.31
C PHE A 111 1.88 11.27 39.92
N PRO A 112 0.55 11.27 40.04
CA PRO A 112 -0.25 10.11 39.66
C PRO A 112 0.00 9.66 38.24
N ARG A 113 0.30 8.37 38.04
CA ARG A 113 0.62 7.72 36.78
C ARG A 113 1.96 8.14 36.15
N SER A 114 2.74 9.02 36.78
CA SER A 114 4.12 9.26 36.33
C SER A 114 5.03 8.09 36.72
N VAL A 115 6.09 7.87 35.93
CA VAL A 115 7.07 6.81 36.16
C VAL A 115 8.43 7.43 36.44
N ALA A 116 9.04 7.06 37.56
CA ALA A 116 10.35 7.59 37.94
C ALA A 116 11.38 7.37 36.83
N GLY A 117 12.17 8.41 36.55
CA GLY A 117 13.17 8.43 35.51
C GLY A 117 12.66 8.78 34.10
N ALA A 118 11.34 8.87 33.90
CA ALA A 118 10.75 9.37 32.65
C ALA A 118 10.94 10.90 32.54
N ASP A 119 12.19 11.30 32.31
CA ASP A 119 12.69 12.66 32.30
C ASP A 119 13.95 12.76 31.46
N ILE A 120 14.59 13.91 31.40
CA ILE A 120 15.85 14.12 30.68
C ILE A 120 17.11 13.90 31.54
N GLY A 121 17.03 13.53 32.81
CA GLY A 121 18.18 13.32 33.69
C GLY A 121 19.01 14.57 33.97
N LEU A 122 18.37 15.74 34.01
CA LEU A 122 19.04 17.04 33.96
C LEU A 122 19.88 17.33 35.21
N PHE A 123 19.45 16.89 36.40
CA PHE A 123 20.17 17.16 37.66
C PHE A 123 21.61 16.63 37.64
N LYS A 124 21.83 15.45 36.99
CA LYS A 124 23.18 14.92 36.79
C LYS A 124 23.97 15.71 35.74
N ALA A 125 23.31 16.23 34.73
CA ALA A 125 23.94 17.07 33.71
C ALA A 125 24.47 18.38 34.33
N TRP A 126 23.71 18.98 35.21
CA TRP A 126 24.11 20.21 35.91
C TRP A 126 25.30 20.05 36.83
N GLU A 127 25.68 18.86 37.25
CA GLU A 127 26.96 18.63 37.92
C GLU A 127 28.19 18.89 37.02
N LYS A 128 27.98 18.94 35.69
CA LYS A 128 29.03 19.12 34.67
C LYS A 128 28.97 20.48 34.00
N GLU A 129 27.77 20.97 33.67
CA GLU A 129 27.58 22.19 32.90
C GLU A 129 26.15 22.73 33.12
N THR A 130 26.05 24.07 33.24
CA THR A 130 24.77 24.75 33.48
C THR A 130 24.43 25.80 32.41
N GLY A 131 25.33 26.01 31.44
CA GLY A 131 25.16 26.97 30.36
C GLY A 131 26.12 28.16 30.46
N LYS A 132 26.57 28.66 29.31
CA LYS A 132 27.55 29.78 29.19
C LYS A 132 27.04 30.92 28.31
N PRO A 133 27.42 32.18 28.56
CA PRO A 133 26.86 33.34 27.89
C PRO A 133 27.32 33.50 26.43
N ASN A 134 28.37 32.80 26.02
CA ASN A 134 28.83 32.79 24.63
C ASN A 134 28.06 31.82 23.77
N VAL A 135 27.09 31.07 24.33
CA VAL A 135 26.18 30.18 23.58
C VAL A 135 24.83 30.88 23.38
N ILE A 136 24.53 31.21 22.14
CA ILE A 136 23.28 31.89 21.78
C ILE A 136 22.33 30.88 21.14
N VAL A 137 21.11 30.81 21.69
CA VAL A 137 20.02 30.02 21.15
C VAL A 137 18.98 30.97 20.56
N ALA A 138 18.75 30.89 19.27
CA ALA A 138 17.67 31.62 18.61
C ALA A 138 16.32 30.95 18.87
N ILE A 139 15.39 31.65 19.45
CA ILE A 139 14.02 31.23 19.68
C ILE A 139 13.17 31.79 18.53
N THR A 140 12.98 30.98 17.50
CA THR A 140 12.17 31.34 16.32
C THR A 140 10.72 30.94 16.62
N ASP A 141 9.95 31.86 17.18
CA ASP A 141 8.65 31.59 17.78
C ASP A 141 7.76 32.85 17.89
N GLY A 142 6.86 32.90 18.83
CA GLY A 142 5.89 33.95 19.09
C GLY A 142 6.42 35.18 19.83
N GLY A 143 7.70 35.35 19.96
CA GLY A 143 8.30 36.43 20.77
C GLY A 143 8.41 36.09 22.25
N ILE A 144 9.49 36.53 22.87
CA ILE A 144 9.77 36.35 24.29
C ILE A 144 9.27 37.56 25.05
N ASP A 145 8.65 37.38 26.26
CA ASP A 145 8.49 38.51 27.16
C ASP A 145 9.88 38.92 27.69
N ILE A 146 10.49 39.88 27.04
CA ILE A 146 11.81 40.40 27.40
C ILE A 146 11.89 41.09 28.75
N THR A 147 10.72 41.31 29.40
CA THR A 147 10.64 41.90 30.74
C THR A 147 10.39 40.87 31.85
N HIS A 148 10.27 39.57 31.44
CA HIS A 148 10.02 38.49 32.38
C HIS A 148 11.14 38.36 33.42
N PRO A 149 10.88 38.36 34.71
CA PRO A 149 11.91 38.40 35.74
C PRO A 149 12.87 37.22 35.70
N ASP A 150 12.41 36.07 35.24
CA ASP A 150 13.17 34.83 35.16
C ASP A 150 13.90 34.63 33.78
N LEU A 151 13.72 35.55 32.81
CA LEU A 151 14.33 35.47 31.47
C LEU A 151 15.30 36.61 31.17
N LYS A 152 15.00 37.81 31.68
CA LYS A 152 15.64 39.06 31.31
C LYS A 152 17.22 39.02 31.38
N ASP A 153 17.75 38.29 32.37
CA ASP A 153 19.21 38.23 32.61
C ASP A 153 19.91 37.21 31.67
N ASN A 154 19.15 36.35 30.99
CA ASN A 154 19.65 35.41 30.01
C ASN A 154 19.25 35.79 28.56
N LEU A 155 18.75 36.99 28.31
CA LEU A 155 18.50 37.46 26.97
C LEU A 155 19.80 37.73 26.22
N PHE A 156 19.78 37.44 24.92
CA PHE A 156 20.77 38.01 23.99
C PHE A 156 20.64 39.54 24.00
N VAL A 157 21.77 40.21 23.96
CA VAL A 157 21.82 41.67 23.88
C VAL A 157 22.81 42.09 22.80
N ASN A 158 22.29 42.73 21.75
CA ASN A 158 23.14 43.43 20.77
C ASN A 158 23.61 44.73 21.43
N GLN A 159 24.87 44.75 21.87
CA GLN A 159 25.41 45.86 22.65
C GLN A 159 25.55 47.14 21.83
N LYS A 160 25.68 47.02 20.50
CA LYS A 160 25.76 48.21 19.63
C LYS A 160 24.39 48.88 19.54
N GLU A 161 23.37 48.13 19.32
CA GLU A 161 21.98 48.63 19.28
C GLU A 161 21.53 49.16 20.65
N LEU A 162 21.87 48.45 21.74
CA LEU A 162 21.53 48.92 23.08
C LEU A 162 22.16 50.30 23.46
N ASN A 163 23.42 50.50 23.02
CA ASN A 163 24.15 51.74 23.31
C ASN A 163 24.13 52.72 22.14
N GLY A 164 23.44 52.41 21.09
CA GLY A 164 23.29 53.18 19.87
C GLY A 164 22.19 54.22 19.92
N GLN A 165 21.73 54.66 18.75
CA GLN A 165 20.70 55.65 18.55
C GLN A 165 19.36 54.99 18.16
N GLU A 166 18.30 55.26 18.91
CA GLU A 166 16.95 54.73 18.55
C GLU A 166 16.58 55.07 17.12
N GLY A 167 16.12 54.04 16.36
CA GLY A 167 15.73 54.16 14.96
C GLY A 167 16.87 54.08 13.96
N VAL A 168 18.08 53.75 14.40
CA VAL A 168 19.29 53.61 13.58
C VAL A 168 19.80 52.18 13.70
N ASP A 169 20.30 51.59 12.59
CA ASP A 169 21.05 50.33 12.56
C ASP A 169 22.51 50.67 12.92
N ASP A 170 22.85 50.60 14.21
CA ASP A 170 24.19 51.00 14.75
C ASP A 170 25.28 49.97 14.54
N ASP A 171 24.92 48.73 14.24
CA ASP A 171 25.86 47.67 13.97
C ASP A 171 26.01 47.34 12.48
N GLY A 172 25.15 47.92 11.62
CA GLY A 172 25.26 47.79 10.16
C GLY A 172 24.81 46.42 9.64
N ASN A 173 23.94 45.74 10.37
CA ASN A 173 23.47 44.40 10.01
C ASN A 173 22.22 44.36 9.09
N GLY A 174 21.57 45.54 8.89
CA GLY A 174 20.37 45.71 8.12
C GLY A 174 19.08 45.64 8.96
N PHE A 175 19.17 45.52 10.30
CA PHE A 175 18.05 45.41 11.24
C PHE A 175 18.13 46.52 12.30
N ILE A 176 17.14 47.40 12.32
CA ILE A 176 17.13 48.58 13.22
C ILE A 176 16.64 48.15 14.62
N ASP A 177 17.35 48.63 15.66
CA ASP A 177 16.98 48.44 17.08
C ASP A 177 16.82 46.98 17.48
N ASP A 178 17.58 46.04 16.91
CA ASP A 178 17.49 44.57 17.19
C ASP A 178 18.19 44.15 18.48
N ILE A 179 17.94 44.86 19.57
CA ILE A 179 18.59 44.75 20.88
C ILE A 179 18.53 43.30 21.42
N ASN A 180 17.34 42.67 21.42
CA ASN A 180 17.15 41.31 21.95
C ASN A 180 16.78 40.29 20.86
N GLY A 181 17.03 40.63 19.60
CA GLY A 181 16.57 39.93 18.43
C GLY A 181 15.64 40.81 17.59
N PHE A 182 14.80 40.19 16.73
CA PHE A 182 13.99 40.97 15.77
C PHE A 182 12.59 40.39 15.59
N ASN A 183 11.65 41.29 15.30
CA ASN A 183 10.24 40.97 15.00
C ASN A 183 10.02 40.94 13.48
N PHE A 184 9.96 39.74 12.90
CA PHE A 184 9.79 39.51 11.48
C PHE A 184 8.34 39.64 10.99
N ILE A 185 7.39 39.85 11.89
CA ILE A 185 5.98 40.15 11.53
C ILE A 185 5.84 41.63 11.17
N HIS A 186 6.42 42.50 12.01
CA HIS A 186 6.33 43.93 11.89
C HIS A 186 7.59 44.59 11.34
N ASN A 187 8.62 43.79 11.05
CA ASN A 187 9.93 44.19 10.52
C ASN A 187 10.57 45.33 11.36
N ASN A 188 10.67 45.09 12.67
CA ASN A 188 11.31 46.03 13.62
C ASN A 188 11.87 45.31 14.83
N GLY A 189 12.70 46.05 15.66
CA GLY A 189 13.28 45.51 16.89
C GLY A 189 12.35 45.41 18.07
N LYS A 190 11.07 45.76 17.96
CA LYS A 190 10.08 45.70 19.07
C LYS A 190 9.52 44.27 19.24
N ILE A 191 10.02 43.60 20.24
CA ILE A 191 9.60 42.22 20.60
C ILE A 191 8.55 42.27 21.70
N TYR A 192 7.54 41.43 21.52
CA TYR A 192 6.48 41.24 22.52
C TYR A 192 5.98 39.79 22.50
N PRO A 193 5.49 39.28 23.64
CA PRO A 193 4.94 37.93 23.70
C PRO A 193 3.69 37.81 22.82
N ASP A 194 3.51 36.67 22.19
CA ASP A 194 2.29 36.33 21.48
C ASP A 194 1.10 36.15 22.45
N ASP A 195 -0.10 36.05 21.88
CA ASP A 195 -1.37 35.94 22.61
C ASP A 195 -1.55 34.64 23.42
N GLU A 196 -0.69 33.65 23.20
CA GLU A 196 -0.66 32.40 23.97
C GLU A 196 0.57 32.28 24.86
N SER A 197 1.49 33.24 24.82
CA SER A 197 2.78 33.23 25.53
C SER A 197 3.69 32.02 25.18
N HIS A 198 3.52 31.48 23.99
CA HIS A 198 4.20 30.25 23.58
C HIS A 198 5.71 30.42 23.49
N GLY A 199 6.20 31.46 22.80
CA GLY A 199 7.63 31.74 22.69
C GLY A 199 8.29 32.01 24.04
N THR A 200 7.56 32.63 25.01
CA THR A 200 8.03 32.83 26.37
C THR A 200 8.19 31.50 27.11
N HIS A 201 7.23 30.57 26.93
CA HIS A 201 7.26 29.24 27.54
C HIS A 201 8.43 28.39 27.00
N VAL A 202 8.62 28.41 25.70
CA VAL A 202 9.74 27.74 25.01
C VAL A 202 11.08 28.28 25.52
N ALA A 203 11.21 29.61 25.59
CA ALA A 203 12.44 30.29 26.07
C ALA A 203 12.79 29.89 27.51
N GLY A 204 11.79 29.79 28.41
CA GLY A 204 12.00 29.37 29.78
C GLY A 204 12.53 27.96 29.92
N THR A 205 12.04 27.03 29.14
CA THR A 205 12.57 25.65 29.10
C THR A 205 14.03 25.62 28.66
N VAL A 206 14.42 26.43 27.66
CA VAL A 206 15.81 26.49 27.20
C VAL A 206 16.71 27.09 28.27
N ALA A 207 16.39 28.28 28.81
CA ALA A 207 17.31 29.00 29.65
C ALA A 207 16.63 30.04 30.58
N ALA A 208 15.55 29.70 31.28
CA ALA A 208 15.15 30.49 32.46
C ALA A 208 16.33 30.54 33.42
N ARG A 209 16.50 31.65 34.13
CA ARG A 209 17.64 31.87 34.99
C ARG A 209 17.60 30.92 36.21
N ASN A 210 18.60 30.06 36.35
CA ASN A 210 18.70 29.14 37.46
C ASN A 210 19.23 29.81 38.74
N ASN A 211 18.90 29.27 39.88
CA ASN A 211 19.41 29.62 41.20
C ASN A 211 19.31 31.13 41.48
N ASN A 212 18.16 31.70 41.17
CA ASN A 212 17.86 33.11 41.33
C ASN A 212 16.76 33.36 42.39
N GLY A 213 16.29 32.28 43.05
CA GLY A 213 15.28 32.31 44.12
C GLY A 213 13.85 32.58 43.68
N ILE A 214 13.57 32.57 42.37
CA ILE A 214 12.23 32.78 41.80
C ILE A 214 11.91 31.71 40.75
N GLY A 215 10.63 31.42 40.57
CA GLY A 215 10.04 30.69 39.49
C GLY A 215 10.60 29.30 39.19
N VAL A 216 10.98 29.14 37.93
CA VAL A 216 11.42 27.88 37.34
C VAL A 216 12.90 27.91 36.98
N ALA A 217 13.50 26.73 36.76
CA ALA A 217 14.82 26.61 36.18
C ALA A 217 14.75 26.32 34.66
N GLY A 218 15.71 26.81 33.88
CA GLY A 218 15.91 26.47 32.48
C GLY A 218 17.09 25.51 32.31
N ILE A 219 17.08 24.69 31.25
CA ILE A 219 18.08 23.63 31.04
C ILE A 219 19.51 24.21 31.01
N ALA A 220 19.71 25.29 30.29
CA ALA A 220 20.99 26.01 30.19
C ALA A 220 20.93 27.40 30.88
N GLY A 221 20.16 27.50 31.96
CA GLY A 221 19.86 28.76 32.67
C GLY A 221 21.03 29.34 33.50
N GLY A 222 22.15 28.65 33.60
CA GLY A 222 23.34 29.03 34.40
C GLY A 222 23.30 28.42 35.80
N ASP A 223 24.13 28.95 36.71
CA ASP A 223 24.27 28.48 38.08
C ASP A 223 23.92 29.58 39.15
N GLY A 224 23.32 30.69 38.72
CA GLY A 224 23.03 31.85 39.56
C GLY A 224 24.16 32.89 39.60
N THR A 225 25.39 32.53 39.19
CA THR A 225 26.47 33.53 39.15
C THR A 225 26.25 34.54 38.04
N GLU A 226 26.66 35.75 38.22
CA GLU A 226 26.53 36.84 37.25
C GLU A 226 27.13 36.42 35.91
N GLY A 227 26.41 36.62 34.79
CA GLY A 227 26.88 36.30 33.46
C GLY A 227 26.83 34.82 33.07
N SER A 228 26.48 33.87 33.98
CA SER A 228 26.27 32.46 33.59
C SER A 228 25.00 32.28 32.78
N GLY A 229 24.81 31.10 32.17
CA GLY A 229 23.65 30.74 31.34
C GLY A 229 23.76 31.08 29.86
N ALA A 230 23.12 30.29 29.02
CA ALA A 230 22.97 30.54 27.59
C ALA A 230 22.13 31.80 27.32
N ARG A 231 22.34 32.42 26.15
CA ARG A 231 21.63 33.61 25.74
C ARG A 231 20.46 33.27 24.78
N LEU A 232 19.29 33.87 25.04
CA LEU A 232 18.09 33.71 24.28
C LEU A 232 17.91 34.85 23.29
N MET A 233 18.00 34.61 22.00
CA MET A 233 17.76 35.58 20.92
C MET A 233 16.31 35.40 20.44
N SER A 234 15.48 36.43 20.56
CA SER A 234 14.08 36.37 20.13
C SER A 234 13.96 36.66 18.64
N CYS A 235 13.58 35.66 17.87
CA CYS A 235 13.26 35.77 16.43
C CYS A 235 11.75 35.60 16.26
N GLN A 236 11.01 36.72 16.44
CA GLN A 236 9.54 36.67 16.49
C GLN A 236 8.94 36.49 15.09
N ILE A 237 8.22 35.36 14.90
CA ILE A 237 7.52 35.03 13.65
C ILE A 237 6.00 34.83 13.83
N PHE A 238 5.48 34.86 15.05
CA PHE A 238 4.04 34.79 15.38
C PHE A 238 3.61 35.93 16.31
N GLY A 239 2.32 36.19 16.33
CA GLY A 239 1.66 37.23 17.13
C GLY A 239 1.32 38.48 16.32
N GLY A 240 0.16 39.08 16.62
CA GLY A 240 -0.37 40.24 15.91
C GLY A 240 -1.41 39.91 14.84
N GLU A 241 -1.86 40.91 14.08
CA GLU A 241 -2.93 40.76 13.07
C GLU A 241 -2.49 39.96 11.80
N ARG A 242 -1.17 39.76 11.62
CA ARG A 242 -0.59 38.98 10.52
C ARG A 242 -0.09 37.64 11.07
N GLU A 243 -0.71 36.58 10.65
CA GLU A 243 -0.21 35.24 10.93
C GLU A 243 1.01 34.93 10.06
N GLY A 244 2.11 34.57 10.69
CA GLY A 244 3.36 34.14 10.05
C GLY A 244 4.24 35.30 9.54
N GLY A 245 5.30 35.56 10.28
CA GLY A 245 6.45 36.37 9.83
C GLY A 245 7.33 35.58 8.85
N ASN A 246 8.39 36.23 8.35
CA ASN A 246 9.37 35.62 7.47
C ASN A 246 10.29 34.65 8.25
N SER A 247 9.85 33.40 8.45
CA SER A 247 10.57 32.37 9.22
C SER A 247 11.92 32.01 8.60
N ALA A 248 12.03 32.01 7.26
CA ALA A 248 13.28 31.74 6.59
C ALA A 248 14.34 32.84 6.87
N ASN A 249 13.92 34.11 6.78
CA ASN A 249 14.81 35.22 7.11
C ASN A 249 15.21 35.24 8.59
N ALA A 250 14.30 34.87 9.49
CA ALA A 250 14.59 34.75 10.94
C ALA A 250 15.75 33.78 11.22
N ILE A 251 15.78 32.65 10.51
CA ILE A 251 16.87 31.67 10.61
C ILE A 251 18.19 32.24 10.07
N VAL A 252 18.18 32.91 8.91
CA VAL A 252 19.37 33.53 8.33
C VAL A 252 19.88 34.65 9.23
N TYR A 253 19.00 35.54 9.72
CA TYR A 253 19.32 36.59 10.67
C TYR A 253 20.03 36.04 11.91
N SER A 254 19.46 35.00 12.51
CA SER A 254 20.03 34.43 13.74
C SER A 254 21.42 33.86 13.55
N ALA A 255 21.70 33.23 12.38
CA ALA A 255 23.07 32.79 12.01
C ALA A 255 24.06 33.93 11.92
N ASN A 256 23.66 35.06 11.32
CA ASN A 256 24.48 36.23 11.13
C ASN A 256 24.75 36.98 12.45
N ASN A 257 23.86 36.84 13.45
CA ASN A 257 23.97 37.53 14.74
C ASN A 257 24.44 36.61 15.87
N GLY A 258 25.14 35.52 15.52
CA GLY A 258 25.91 34.72 16.47
C GLY A 258 25.19 33.55 17.12
N ALA A 259 23.92 33.30 16.82
CA ALA A 259 23.26 32.06 17.26
C ALA A 259 23.91 30.85 16.60
N VAL A 260 24.15 29.81 17.39
CA VAL A 260 24.65 28.51 16.91
C VAL A 260 23.64 27.38 17.10
N ILE A 261 22.51 27.66 17.74
CA ILE A 261 21.37 26.75 17.91
C ILE A 261 20.12 27.50 17.48
N SER A 262 19.35 26.92 16.56
CA SER A 262 18.05 27.42 16.14
C SER A 262 16.94 26.52 16.69
N GLN A 263 16.14 27.05 17.59
CA GLN A 263 15.01 26.41 18.25
C GLN A 263 13.72 26.77 17.52
N ASN A 264 12.96 25.77 17.05
CA ASN A 264 11.79 25.96 16.19
C ASN A 264 10.63 25.08 16.64
N SER A 265 9.69 25.64 17.40
CA SER A 265 8.48 24.96 17.87
C SER A 265 7.28 25.27 17.00
N TRP A 266 7.44 25.09 15.69
CA TRP A 266 6.41 25.35 14.68
C TRP A 266 6.58 24.45 13.46
N GLY A 267 5.59 24.44 12.57
CA GLY A 267 5.62 23.71 11.31
C GLY A 267 4.60 24.24 10.33
N TYR A 268 4.52 23.66 9.15
CA TYR A 268 3.45 23.95 8.19
C TYR A 268 2.17 23.25 8.60
N ILE A 269 1.03 23.87 8.34
CA ILE A 269 -0.27 23.27 8.65
C ILE A 269 -0.48 21.97 7.87
N TYR A 270 -1.01 20.93 8.52
CA TYR A 270 -1.27 19.62 7.88
C TYR A 270 -2.10 19.72 6.60
N LYS A 271 -3.12 20.59 6.58
CA LYS A 271 -4.00 20.81 5.42
C LYS A 271 -3.28 21.36 4.17
N ALA A 272 -2.09 21.93 4.33
CA ALA A 272 -1.28 22.41 3.19
C ALA A 272 -0.71 21.26 2.35
N ASN A 273 -0.76 20.01 2.85
CA ASN A 273 -0.31 18.79 2.18
C ASN A 273 1.09 18.92 1.54
N ILE A 274 2.03 19.47 2.31
CA ILE A 274 3.40 19.72 1.86
C ILE A 274 4.16 18.38 1.88
N THR A 275 4.62 17.93 0.73
CA THR A 275 5.33 16.66 0.56
C THR A 275 6.85 16.80 0.51
N ALA A 276 7.35 18.02 0.41
CA ALA A 276 8.77 18.37 0.44
C ALA A 276 8.96 19.74 1.09
N ILE A 277 10.15 19.98 1.67
CA ILE A 277 10.45 21.28 2.24
C ILE A 277 10.46 22.38 1.16
N PRO A 278 9.80 23.54 1.39
CA PRO A 278 9.94 24.69 0.50
C PRO A 278 11.40 25.11 0.31
N GLN A 279 11.79 25.45 -0.91
CA GLN A 279 13.17 25.71 -1.24
C GLN A 279 13.76 26.93 -0.54
N SER A 280 12.93 27.95 -0.31
CA SER A 280 13.36 29.12 0.49
C SER A 280 13.68 28.76 1.94
N GLN A 281 12.87 27.90 2.55
CA GLN A 281 13.08 27.42 3.91
C GLN A 281 14.31 26.50 4.00
N LYS A 282 14.48 25.64 2.99
CA LYS A 282 15.67 24.80 2.83
C LYS A 282 16.93 25.63 2.74
N ALA A 283 16.95 26.67 1.89
CA ALA A 283 18.10 27.56 1.74
C ALA A 283 18.49 28.25 3.06
N ALA A 284 17.51 28.69 3.85
CA ALA A 284 17.77 29.30 5.16
C ALA A 284 18.33 28.31 6.18
N ILE A 285 17.79 27.10 6.24
CA ILE A 285 18.29 26.04 7.14
C ILE A 285 19.71 25.62 6.75
N ASP A 286 19.94 25.37 5.48
CA ASP A 286 21.28 24.99 4.97
C ASP A 286 22.31 26.09 5.26
N TYR A 287 21.91 27.34 5.11
CA TYR A 287 22.76 28.49 5.44
C TYR A 287 23.12 28.53 6.94
N PHE A 288 22.15 28.35 7.84
CA PHE A 288 22.39 28.29 9.28
C PHE A 288 23.33 27.15 9.65
N ILE A 289 23.04 25.94 9.16
CA ILE A 289 23.87 24.76 9.42
C ILE A 289 25.33 25.00 8.99
N LYS A 290 25.51 25.66 7.85
CA LYS A 290 26.84 25.88 7.26
C LYS A 290 27.59 27.04 7.88
N TYR A 291 26.92 28.17 8.20
CA TYR A 291 27.58 29.45 8.48
C TYR A 291 27.35 30.02 9.87
N ALA A 292 26.49 29.48 10.70
CA ALA A 292 26.34 29.94 12.08
C ALA A 292 27.70 29.87 12.80
N GLY A 293 28.02 30.89 13.52
CA GLY A 293 29.30 31.01 14.21
C GLY A 293 30.54 31.18 13.31
N CYS A 294 30.35 31.50 12.01
CA CYS A 294 31.45 31.67 11.05
C CYS A 294 31.55 33.10 10.50
N ASP A 295 32.76 33.45 10.04
CA ASP A 295 33.05 34.66 9.31
C ASP A 295 32.55 34.61 7.85
N LYS A 296 32.82 35.68 7.07
CA LYS A 296 32.41 35.77 5.66
C LYS A 296 32.98 34.64 4.76
N ASP A 297 34.10 34.05 5.15
CA ASP A 297 34.80 33.00 4.41
C ASP A 297 34.39 31.58 4.89
N GLY A 298 33.58 31.49 5.94
CA GLY A 298 33.12 30.21 6.52
C GLY A 298 34.09 29.61 7.55
N ASN A 299 35.04 30.40 8.05
CA ASN A 299 35.88 30.00 9.15
C ASN A 299 35.20 30.33 10.47
N GLN A 300 35.42 29.50 11.49
CA GLN A 300 34.85 29.76 12.82
C GLN A 300 35.33 31.11 13.37
N LEU A 301 34.42 31.94 13.83
CA LEU A 301 34.74 33.20 14.49
C LEU A 301 35.52 32.96 15.79
N PRO A 302 36.48 33.79 16.17
CA PRO A 302 37.29 33.61 17.38
C PRO A 302 36.47 33.49 18.66
N ASN A 303 35.33 34.19 18.74
CA ASN A 303 34.47 34.23 19.91
C ASN A 303 33.28 33.23 19.80
N SER A 304 33.13 32.53 18.68
CA SER A 304 32.10 31.54 18.54
C SER A 304 32.50 30.22 19.19
N PRO A 305 31.62 29.60 20.00
CA PRO A 305 31.93 28.34 20.64
C PRO A 305 31.88 27.14 19.64
N MET A 306 31.25 27.33 18.48
CA MET A 306 31.00 26.23 17.50
C MET A 306 31.10 26.76 16.06
N LYS A 307 31.57 25.91 15.16
CA LYS A 307 31.56 26.12 13.71
C LYS A 307 30.34 25.44 13.10
N GLY A 308 29.50 26.19 12.41
CA GLY A 308 28.20 25.73 11.90
C GLY A 308 27.15 25.70 13.00
N GLY A 309 25.88 25.53 12.62
CA GLY A 309 24.75 25.54 13.56
C GLY A 309 23.98 24.24 13.60
N VAL A 310 23.22 24.03 14.69
CA VAL A 310 22.24 22.96 14.85
C VAL A 310 20.86 23.56 14.79
N VAL A 311 20.01 23.01 13.92
CA VAL A 311 18.61 23.43 13.74
C VAL A 311 17.70 22.33 14.28
N ILE A 312 16.80 22.68 15.19
CA ILE A 312 15.96 21.73 15.92
C ILE A 312 14.49 22.13 15.71
N PHE A 313 13.67 21.16 15.32
CA PHE A 313 12.24 21.34 15.05
C PHE A 313 11.36 20.39 15.85
N ALA A 314 10.20 20.90 16.27
CA ALA A 314 9.12 20.07 16.79
C ALA A 314 8.52 19.19 15.69
N ALA A 315 8.13 17.95 16.04
CA ALA A 315 7.54 17.00 15.09
C ALA A 315 6.09 17.32 14.70
N GLY A 316 5.38 18.14 15.51
CA GLY A 316 3.97 18.47 15.31
C GLY A 316 3.01 17.66 16.17
N ASN A 317 1.76 18.12 16.26
CA ASN A 317 0.80 17.67 17.29
C ASN A 317 -0.51 17.12 16.70
N ASP A 318 -0.50 16.55 15.51
CA ASP A 318 -1.68 16.00 14.86
C ASP A 318 -1.97 14.54 15.26
N GLY A 319 -1.02 13.88 15.97
CA GLY A 319 -1.10 12.47 16.34
C GLY A 319 -0.97 11.51 15.14
N LEU A 320 -0.39 11.97 14.05
CA LEU A 320 -0.36 11.29 12.77
C LEU A 320 1.04 10.74 12.42
N ASP A 321 1.02 9.76 11.54
CA ASP A 321 2.21 9.19 10.91
C ASP A 321 2.37 9.78 9.50
N TYR A 322 2.91 10.99 9.42
CA TYR A 322 3.22 11.67 8.16
C TYR A 322 4.47 12.55 8.30
N ARG A 323 5.09 12.91 7.17
CA ARG A 323 6.26 13.80 7.16
C ARG A 323 5.84 15.25 7.33
N SER A 324 6.10 15.81 8.50
CA SER A 324 5.80 17.21 8.83
C SER A 324 7.03 18.07 8.59
N PHE A 325 6.95 18.99 7.64
CA PHE A 325 8.05 19.94 7.36
C PHE A 325 7.86 21.24 8.15
N PRO A 326 9.01 21.91 8.50
CA PRO A 326 10.43 21.62 8.17
C PRO A 326 11.07 20.47 8.95
N GLY A 327 10.46 19.96 10.02
CA GLY A 327 11.02 18.91 10.89
C GLY A 327 11.47 17.65 10.15
N ALA A 328 10.77 17.24 9.11
CA ALA A 328 11.12 16.07 8.30
C ALA A 328 12.25 16.32 7.26
N TYR A 329 12.89 17.49 7.28
CA TYR A 329 14.06 17.75 6.44
C TYR A 329 15.33 17.16 7.11
N PRO A 330 16.00 16.16 6.49
CA PRO A 330 17.03 15.36 7.16
C PRO A 330 18.17 16.09 7.89
N PRO A 331 18.62 17.27 7.46
CA PRO A 331 19.68 18.00 8.18
C PRO A 331 19.26 18.60 9.52
N VAL A 332 17.96 18.71 9.83
CA VAL A 332 17.47 19.21 11.11
C VAL A 332 17.30 18.07 12.11
N VAL A 333 17.21 18.41 13.40
CA VAL A 333 16.87 17.47 14.47
C VAL A 333 15.36 17.55 14.74
N ALA A 334 14.63 16.51 14.42
CA ALA A 334 13.20 16.40 14.63
C ALA A 334 12.86 15.78 15.99
N VAL A 335 12.04 16.46 16.80
CA VAL A 335 11.77 16.10 18.19
C VAL A 335 10.33 15.64 18.39
N GLY A 336 10.15 14.36 18.75
CA GLY A 336 8.90 13.78 19.21
C GLY A 336 8.63 14.06 20.69
N SER A 337 7.39 13.82 21.13
CA SER A 337 6.93 14.11 22.49
C SER A 337 6.59 12.87 23.29
N MET A 338 7.10 12.80 24.54
CA MET A 338 6.70 11.79 25.52
C MET A 338 5.90 12.34 26.68
N ALA A 339 5.02 11.50 27.22
CA ALA A 339 4.30 11.65 28.47
C ALA A 339 5.18 11.28 29.68
N PRO A 340 4.76 11.60 30.94
CA PRO A 340 5.57 11.34 32.14
C PRO A 340 5.67 9.85 32.53
N ASP A 341 5.26 8.91 31.66
CA ASP A 341 5.30 7.46 31.89
C ASP A 341 6.04 6.70 30.76
N TRP A 342 6.89 7.37 29.99
CA TRP A 342 7.63 6.86 28.83
C TRP A 342 6.79 6.64 27.57
N LYS A 343 5.46 6.74 27.63
CA LYS A 343 4.64 6.60 26.43
C LYS A 343 4.76 7.79 25.51
N SER A 344 4.48 7.58 24.24
CA SER A 344 4.27 8.70 23.31
C SER A 344 3.12 9.56 23.81
N ALA A 345 3.30 10.87 23.84
CA ALA A 345 2.17 11.78 24.06
C ALA A 345 1.14 11.58 22.92
N TYR A 346 -0.15 11.61 23.26
CA TYR A 346 -1.23 11.23 22.34
C TYR A 346 -1.26 12.06 21.04
N TYR A 347 -0.82 13.29 21.13
CA TYR A 347 -0.79 14.24 20.01
C TYR A 347 0.49 14.14 19.17
N SER A 348 1.58 13.52 19.67
CA SER A 348 2.86 13.57 18.96
C SER A 348 2.76 12.99 17.56
N ASN A 349 3.19 13.76 16.57
CA ASN A 349 3.47 13.21 15.25
C ASN A 349 4.62 12.24 15.33
N ARG A 350 4.65 11.28 14.44
CA ARG A 350 5.61 10.18 14.39
C ARG A 350 5.96 9.81 12.96
N GLY A 351 7.09 9.18 12.79
CA GLY A 351 7.56 8.73 11.48
C GLY A 351 9.04 8.34 11.55
N ASP A 352 9.55 7.75 10.48
CA ASP A 352 10.96 7.39 10.30
C ASP A 352 11.91 8.60 10.21
N TRP A 353 11.36 9.79 10.17
CA TRP A 353 12.02 11.09 10.11
C TRP A 353 12.19 11.77 11.47
N VAL A 354 11.54 11.27 12.52
CA VAL A 354 11.76 11.74 13.89
C VAL A 354 13.12 11.24 14.37
N ASP A 355 13.95 12.10 14.95
CA ASP A 355 15.29 11.75 15.36
C ASP A 355 15.40 11.35 16.81
N ILE A 356 14.67 12.04 17.70
CA ILE A 356 14.75 11.86 19.16
C ILE A 356 13.45 12.25 19.83
N THR A 357 13.17 11.69 20.99
CA THR A 357 11.99 12.04 21.78
C THR A 357 12.40 12.68 23.13
N ALA A 358 11.68 13.73 23.52
CA ALA A 358 11.87 14.46 24.76
C ALA A 358 10.52 14.68 25.49
N PRO A 359 10.50 15.09 26.77
CA PRO A 359 9.28 15.44 27.49
C PRO A 359 8.54 16.62 26.83
N GLY A 360 7.35 16.38 26.28
CA GLY A 360 6.45 17.45 25.84
C GLY A 360 5.18 17.51 26.69
N GLY A 361 5.04 16.55 27.58
CA GLY A 361 3.91 16.46 28.52
C GLY A 361 2.65 15.85 27.91
N ASP A 362 1.67 15.57 28.77
CA ASP A 362 0.37 15.06 28.36
C ASP A 362 -0.68 15.45 29.42
N ALA A 363 -1.66 16.24 29.04
CA ALA A 363 -2.72 16.74 29.91
C ALA A 363 -3.67 15.65 30.46
N HIS A 364 -3.61 14.43 29.90
CA HIS A 364 -4.33 13.29 30.49
C HIS A 364 -3.70 12.80 31.80
N TYR A 365 -2.50 13.26 32.14
CA TYR A 365 -1.83 12.96 33.40
C TYR A 365 -1.95 14.16 34.35
N PRO A 366 -2.36 13.98 35.56
CA PRO A 366 -2.36 15.09 36.56
C PRO A 366 -0.95 15.68 36.67
N GLN A 367 -0.82 16.98 36.45
CA GLN A 367 0.48 17.70 36.38
C GLN A 367 1.48 17.11 35.37
N GLY A 368 0.96 16.46 34.34
CA GLY A 368 1.77 15.82 33.32
C GLY A 368 2.24 16.73 32.19
N GLU A 369 1.83 17.97 32.15
CA GLU A 369 2.28 18.99 31.21
C GLU A 369 3.66 19.55 31.60
N VAL A 370 4.28 20.33 30.76
CA VAL A 370 5.60 20.95 30.98
C VAL A 370 5.40 22.30 31.64
N LEU A 371 6.05 22.51 32.81
CA LEU A 371 6.03 23.77 33.54
C LEU A 371 7.16 24.69 33.09
N SER A 372 6.85 25.92 32.71
CA SER A 372 7.81 26.93 32.28
C SER A 372 7.30 28.37 32.50
N THR A 373 8.03 29.35 32.00
CA THR A 373 7.68 30.77 32.08
C THR A 373 6.51 31.15 31.18
N LEU A 374 5.67 32.08 31.62
CA LEU A 374 4.59 32.69 30.83
C LEU A 374 4.64 34.22 30.96
N SER A 375 4.14 34.92 29.97
CA SER A 375 3.97 36.36 30.07
C SER A 375 2.77 36.70 30.95
N LYS A 376 3.03 37.35 32.06
CA LYS A 376 1.98 37.84 32.95
C LYS A 376 1.03 38.82 32.27
N LYS A 377 1.52 39.56 31.28
CA LYS A 377 0.72 40.50 30.49
C LYS A 377 -0.35 39.81 29.69
N ILE A 378 -0.10 38.57 29.25
CA ILE A 378 -0.98 37.77 28.43
C ILE A 378 -1.85 36.83 29.27
N THR A 379 -1.24 36.08 30.18
CA THR A 379 -1.89 34.98 30.89
C THR A 379 -2.33 35.34 32.32
N GLY A 380 -1.94 36.52 32.82
CA GLY A 380 -2.15 36.97 34.19
C GLY A 380 -1.18 36.38 35.23
N LYS A 381 -0.30 35.46 34.84
CA LYS A 381 0.70 34.78 35.68
C LYS A 381 2.03 34.70 34.97
N ASP A 382 3.11 34.59 35.76
CA ASP A 382 4.48 34.49 35.23
C ASP A 382 4.89 33.06 34.85
N TYR A 383 4.13 32.03 35.25
CA TYR A 383 4.44 30.62 35.05
C TYR A 383 3.20 29.81 34.73
N GLY A 384 3.38 28.67 34.06
CA GLY A 384 2.30 27.74 33.76
C GLY A 384 2.72 26.52 33.01
N TYR A 385 1.74 25.65 32.82
CA TYR A 385 1.87 24.38 32.16
C TYR A 385 1.41 24.46 30.69
N MET A 386 2.16 23.84 29.82
CA MET A 386 1.77 23.59 28.41
C MET A 386 2.17 22.20 28.00
N GLN A 387 1.52 21.67 26.96
CA GLN A 387 1.89 20.41 26.34
C GLN A 387 2.10 20.58 24.84
N GLY A 388 2.94 19.74 24.24
CA GLY A 388 3.18 19.73 22.80
C GLY A 388 4.58 19.26 22.44
N THR A 389 4.79 18.84 21.19
CA THR A 389 6.13 18.70 20.66
C THR A 389 6.88 20.02 20.69
N SER A 390 6.13 21.13 20.73
CA SER A 390 6.64 22.49 20.99
C SER A 390 7.33 22.64 22.35
N MET A 391 6.95 21.85 23.36
CA MET A 391 7.59 21.82 24.68
C MET A 391 8.70 20.78 24.73
N ALA A 392 8.60 19.71 23.95
CA ALA A 392 9.69 18.72 23.78
C ALA A 392 10.93 19.32 23.08
N CYS A 393 10.72 20.06 22.02
CA CYS A 393 11.75 20.67 21.20
C CYS A 393 12.75 21.54 22.02
N PRO A 394 12.33 22.46 22.88
CA PRO A 394 13.24 23.29 23.68
C PRO A 394 14.04 22.48 24.71
N HIS A 395 13.63 21.29 25.12
CA HIS A 395 14.47 20.41 25.93
C HIS A 395 15.73 20.01 25.15
N VAL A 396 15.55 19.60 23.89
CA VAL A 396 16.66 19.21 23.03
C VAL A 396 17.56 20.42 22.71
N SER A 397 16.98 21.60 22.51
CA SER A 397 17.72 22.84 22.27
C SER A 397 18.52 23.30 23.50
N GLY A 398 17.96 23.17 24.69
CA GLY A 398 18.65 23.46 25.95
C GLY A 398 19.81 22.48 26.21
N ILE A 399 19.61 21.20 25.91
CA ILE A 399 20.69 20.18 26.00
C ILE A 399 21.79 20.46 24.97
N ALA A 400 21.43 20.85 23.75
CA ALA A 400 22.42 21.30 22.77
C ALA A 400 23.22 22.50 23.30
N ALA A 401 22.56 23.44 24.00
CA ALA A 401 23.26 24.56 24.62
C ALA A 401 24.25 24.12 25.72
N LEU A 402 23.91 23.10 26.52
CA LEU A 402 24.82 22.49 27.49
C LEU A 402 26.03 21.84 26.80
N ILE A 403 25.82 21.12 25.69
CA ILE A 403 26.91 20.51 24.90
C ILE A 403 27.84 21.59 24.40
N VAL A 404 27.31 22.65 23.77
CA VAL A 404 28.14 23.74 23.23
C VAL A 404 28.80 24.52 24.34
N SER A 405 28.16 24.71 25.52
CA SER A 405 28.76 25.34 26.69
C SER A 405 29.99 24.58 27.22
N HIS A 406 29.89 23.24 27.24
CA HIS A 406 30.93 22.38 27.82
C HIS A 406 32.07 22.13 26.83
N PHE A 407 31.75 21.76 25.60
CA PHE A 407 32.74 21.35 24.60
C PHE A 407 33.15 22.45 23.63
N GLY A 408 32.42 23.57 23.61
CA GLY A 408 32.64 24.66 22.68
C GLY A 408 34.05 25.23 22.76
N ARG A 409 34.73 25.27 21.62
CA ARG A 409 36.09 25.77 21.42
C ARG A 409 36.34 25.97 19.93
N GLN A 410 37.49 26.56 19.60
CA GLN A 410 37.92 26.53 18.20
C GLN A 410 38.06 25.10 17.70
N GLY A 411 37.46 24.81 16.54
CA GLY A 411 37.41 23.48 15.93
C GLY A 411 36.27 22.59 16.37
N PHE A 412 35.49 23.00 17.37
CA PHE A 412 34.25 22.28 17.71
C PHE A 412 33.18 22.57 16.66
N THR A 413 32.50 21.52 16.16
CA THR A 413 31.58 21.62 15.02
C THR A 413 30.13 21.24 15.39
N ASN A 414 29.21 21.74 14.60
CA ASN A 414 27.80 21.35 14.69
C ASN A 414 27.61 19.84 14.49
N VAL A 415 28.41 19.17 13.66
CA VAL A 415 28.37 17.71 13.48
C VAL A 415 28.69 16.99 14.78
N GLU A 416 29.77 17.44 15.49
CA GLU A 416 30.15 16.89 16.79
C GLU A 416 29.04 17.14 17.85
N CYS A 417 28.44 18.33 17.82
CA CYS A 417 27.32 18.67 18.70
C CYS A 417 26.11 17.75 18.45
N GLN A 418 25.74 17.58 17.20
CA GLN A 418 24.59 16.74 16.81
C GLN A 418 24.83 15.25 17.13
N GLN A 419 26.05 14.74 16.92
CA GLN A 419 26.41 13.37 17.31
C GLN A 419 26.25 13.16 18.82
N ARG A 420 26.76 14.06 19.65
CA ARG A 420 26.58 14.00 21.10
C ARG A 420 25.11 14.05 21.51
N LEU A 421 24.36 14.94 20.88
CA LEU A 421 22.92 15.14 21.13
C LEU A 421 22.12 13.88 20.80
N LEU A 422 22.26 13.34 19.61
CA LEU A 422 21.49 12.19 19.13
C LEU A 422 22.00 10.84 19.68
N GLY A 423 23.21 10.80 20.22
CA GLY A 423 23.78 9.63 20.90
C GLY A 423 23.49 9.59 22.39
N ALA A 424 22.94 10.65 22.97
CA ALA A 424 22.68 10.75 24.42
C ALA A 424 21.29 10.22 24.76
N LEU A 425 21.17 8.91 24.95
CA LEU A 425 19.92 8.21 25.10
C LEU A 425 19.78 7.56 26.48
N LYS A 426 18.56 7.58 27.01
CA LYS A 426 18.14 6.77 28.14
C LYS A 426 18.20 5.29 27.77
N ALA A 427 18.40 4.42 28.78
CA ALA A 427 18.48 2.97 28.56
C ALA A 427 17.14 2.30 28.24
N GLN A 428 16.03 3.04 28.27
CA GLN A 428 14.71 2.52 27.99
C GLN A 428 14.47 2.32 26.50
N ASN A 429 13.87 1.20 26.13
CA ASN A 429 13.52 0.90 24.74
C ASN A 429 12.28 1.68 24.30
N ILE A 430 12.47 2.66 23.43
CA ILE A 430 11.40 3.54 22.96
C ILE A 430 10.34 2.80 22.13
N ASP A 431 10.76 1.83 21.32
CA ASP A 431 9.86 1.08 20.43
C ASP A 431 8.86 0.25 21.24
N ALA A 432 9.35 -0.42 22.29
CA ALA A 432 8.52 -1.24 23.16
C ALA A 432 7.57 -0.39 24.03
N LEU A 433 8.03 0.77 24.51
CA LEU A 433 7.28 1.61 25.43
C LEU A 433 6.24 2.48 24.72
N THR A 434 6.54 2.94 23.51
CA THR A 434 5.59 3.75 22.73
C THR A 434 4.63 2.91 21.90
N GLY A 435 5.02 1.69 21.52
CA GLY A 435 4.28 0.84 20.57
C GLY A 435 4.40 1.30 19.12
N PHE A 436 5.36 2.19 18.79
CA PHE A 436 5.62 2.71 17.45
C PHE A 436 7.05 2.44 16.99
N PRO A 437 7.40 1.19 16.65
CA PRO A 437 8.76 0.81 16.30
C PRO A 437 9.33 1.65 15.16
N GLY A 438 10.52 2.25 15.41
CA GLY A 438 11.23 3.09 14.44
C GLY A 438 10.52 4.40 14.05
N ARG A 439 9.51 4.83 14.83
CA ARG A 439 8.69 6.01 14.50
C ARG A 439 8.81 7.17 15.48
N MET A 440 9.46 6.96 16.63
CA MET A 440 9.63 7.95 17.69
C MET A 440 11.10 8.36 17.89
N GLY A 441 11.93 8.19 16.86
CA GLY A 441 13.35 8.47 16.89
C GLY A 441 14.18 7.36 17.52
N ARG A 442 15.46 7.62 17.74
CA ARG A 442 16.45 6.66 18.28
C ARG A 442 16.20 6.26 19.74
N GLY A 443 15.52 7.11 20.51
CA GLY A 443 15.30 6.91 21.94
C GLY A 443 14.87 8.17 22.64
N TYR A 444 14.81 8.07 23.97
CA TYR A 444 14.54 9.22 24.85
C TYR A 444 15.85 9.93 25.18
N ILE A 445 15.88 11.25 25.03
CA ILE A 445 17.09 12.03 25.31
C ILE A 445 17.50 11.97 26.78
N ASP A 446 18.82 11.90 27.04
CA ASP A 446 19.44 11.98 28.38
C ASP A 446 20.49 13.07 28.42
N ALA A 447 20.19 14.17 29.13
CA ALA A 447 21.10 15.30 29.27
C ALA A 447 22.44 14.91 29.94
N SER A 448 22.44 13.93 30.84
CA SER A 448 23.67 13.51 31.51
C SER A 448 24.61 12.71 30.58
N ALA A 449 24.05 12.03 29.59
CA ALA A 449 24.80 11.18 28.68
C ALA A 449 25.52 11.97 27.59
N VAL A 450 25.25 13.26 27.39
CA VAL A 450 25.95 14.09 26.38
C VAL A 450 27.44 14.30 26.71
N PHE A 451 27.80 14.13 27.98
CA PHE A 451 29.20 14.32 28.47
C PHE A 451 30.03 13.05 28.37
N ALA A 452 29.50 11.95 27.80
CA ALA A 452 30.26 10.73 27.60
C ALA A 452 31.47 10.96 26.70
N GLU A 453 32.56 10.25 26.97
CA GLU A 453 33.79 10.30 26.18
C GLU A 453 33.75 9.30 25.03
N ASN A 454 34.11 9.74 23.85
CA ASN A 454 34.31 8.86 22.70
C ASN A 454 35.68 8.19 22.80
N LYS A 455 35.71 6.88 23.00
CA LYS A 455 36.97 6.09 23.02
C LYS A 455 37.30 5.47 21.67
N GLY A 456 36.44 5.69 20.66
CA GLY A 456 36.71 5.34 19.27
C GLY A 456 36.58 3.85 18.95
N LYS A 457 35.89 3.07 19.75
CA LYS A 457 35.61 1.66 19.47
C LYS A 457 34.24 1.50 18.83
N ALA A 458 34.19 0.73 17.77
CA ALA A 458 32.93 0.41 17.09
C ALA A 458 32.23 -0.78 17.80
N PRO A 459 30.90 -0.89 17.67
CA PRO A 459 30.17 -2.05 18.19
C PRO A 459 30.68 -3.38 17.63
N ALA A 460 30.46 -4.45 18.37
CA ALA A 460 30.71 -5.79 17.87
C ALA A 460 29.85 -6.07 16.62
N LYS A 461 30.46 -6.80 15.68
CA LYS A 461 29.77 -7.19 14.45
C LYS A 461 28.66 -8.19 14.75
N VAL A 462 27.51 -8.08 14.13
CA VAL A 462 26.45 -9.11 14.18
C VAL A 462 27.02 -10.44 13.70
N SER A 463 26.87 -11.49 14.50
CA SER A 463 27.50 -12.79 14.21
C SER A 463 26.82 -13.54 13.06
N GLN A 464 25.47 -13.46 12.98
CA GLN A 464 24.67 -14.18 11.99
C GLN A 464 23.32 -13.51 11.79
N ILE A 465 22.82 -13.53 10.54
CA ILE A 465 21.45 -13.21 10.19
C ILE A 465 20.70 -14.51 9.95
N ASN A 466 19.65 -14.77 10.71
CA ASN A 466 18.74 -15.88 10.46
C ASN A 466 17.58 -15.38 9.60
N VAL A 467 17.17 -16.20 8.63
CA VAL A 467 16.03 -15.90 7.76
C VAL A 467 14.99 -17.00 7.97
N ASP A 468 13.81 -16.58 8.43
CA ASP A 468 12.70 -17.47 8.77
C ASP A 468 11.46 -17.09 7.97
N GLU A 469 10.51 -18.03 7.85
CA GLU A 469 9.17 -17.81 7.29
C GLU A 469 9.17 -17.13 5.92
N VAL A 470 10.07 -17.53 5.03
CA VAL A 470 10.11 -17.00 3.67
C VAL A 470 8.83 -17.38 2.91
N SER A 471 8.12 -16.37 2.43
CA SER A 471 6.91 -16.49 1.62
C SER A 471 7.17 -16.02 0.18
N PHE A 472 6.12 -15.70 -0.55
CA PHE A 472 6.19 -15.17 -1.92
C PHE A 472 6.65 -13.70 -1.95
N VAL A 473 6.15 -12.90 -0.99
CA VAL A 473 6.34 -11.43 -0.95
C VAL A 473 6.78 -10.94 0.43
N THR A 474 7.07 -11.84 1.36
CA THR A 474 7.52 -11.54 2.72
C THR A 474 8.57 -12.52 3.18
N ALA A 475 9.39 -12.10 4.15
CA ALA A 475 10.29 -12.96 4.91
C ALA A 475 10.49 -12.36 6.30
N ASN A 476 10.92 -13.13 7.27
CA ASN A 476 11.31 -12.66 8.59
C ASN A 476 12.81 -12.82 8.77
N ILE A 477 13.48 -11.80 9.26
CA ILE A 477 14.89 -11.88 9.65
C ILE A 477 15.05 -11.68 11.15
N SER A 478 16.07 -12.32 11.70
CA SER A 478 16.42 -12.15 13.12
C SER A 478 17.93 -12.26 13.33
N TRP A 479 18.41 -11.59 14.37
CA TRP A 479 19.80 -11.63 14.81
C TRP A 479 19.90 -11.45 16.32
N ALA A 480 21.05 -11.71 16.90
CA ALA A 480 21.30 -11.41 18.30
C ALA A 480 21.84 -9.99 18.47
N ALA A 481 21.28 -9.22 19.40
CA ALA A 481 21.80 -7.93 19.79
C ALA A 481 23.28 -8.07 20.20
N VAL A 482 24.12 -7.11 19.78
CA VAL A 482 25.55 -7.13 20.03
C VAL A 482 25.92 -6.17 21.17
N SER A 483 27.11 -6.38 21.74
CA SER A 483 27.73 -5.48 22.71
C SER A 483 28.53 -4.36 22.02
N ASP A 484 28.75 -3.29 22.76
CA ASP A 484 29.73 -2.27 22.49
C ASP A 484 30.69 -2.17 23.67
N GLU A 485 32.00 -2.20 23.40
CA GLU A 485 33.02 -2.31 24.46
C GLU A 485 33.12 -1.05 25.32
N ASP A 486 32.95 0.12 24.75
CA ASP A 486 33.06 1.41 25.44
C ASP A 486 31.72 2.08 25.76
N ASP A 487 30.68 1.76 25.00
CA ASP A 487 29.33 2.34 25.20
C ASP A 487 28.29 1.32 25.70
N GLY A 488 28.68 0.05 25.87
CA GLY A 488 27.85 -1.03 26.37
C GLY A 488 27.01 -1.70 25.29
N THR A 489 26.20 -0.95 24.55
CA THR A 489 25.36 -1.44 23.45
C THR A 489 25.29 -0.42 22.31
N PRO A 490 25.12 -0.86 21.06
CA PRO A 490 24.85 0.06 19.97
C PRO A 490 23.53 0.80 20.21
N VAL A 491 23.34 1.91 19.51
CA VAL A 491 22.08 2.66 19.56
C VAL A 491 21.14 2.28 18.42
N GLU A 492 21.67 1.74 17.31
CA GLU A 492 20.91 1.46 16.10
C GLU A 492 21.49 0.30 15.30
N TYR A 493 20.66 -0.45 14.57
CA TYR A 493 21.06 -1.32 13.48
C TYR A 493 20.55 -0.75 12.17
N ASN A 494 21.41 -0.64 11.17
CA ASN A 494 21.01 -0.44 9.79
C ASN A 494 20.83 -1.81 9.13
N VAL A 495 19.68 -2.00 8.51
CA VAL A 495 19.35 -3.18 7.70
C VAL A 495 19.28 -2.78 6.24
N TYR A 496 19.95 -3.53 5.41
CA TYR A 496 20.04 -3.34 3.97
C TYR A 496 19.43 -4.53 3.23
N LEU A 497 18.73 -4.27 2.15
CA LEU A 497 18.07 -5.30 1.34
C LEU A 497 18.21 -4.94 -0.14
N SER A 498 18.64 -5.90 -0.97
CA SER A 498 18.84 -5.68 -2.40
C SER A 498 18.73 -6.98 -3.18
N GLU A 499 18.32 -6.89 -4.44
CA GLU A 499 18.42 -8.00 -5.40
C GLU A 499 19.86 -8.18 -5.92
N LYS A 500 20.71 -7.19 -5.71
CA LYS A 500 22.12 -7.20 -6.06
C LYS A 500 22.97 -7.42 -4.81
N GLU A 501 24.15 -7.96 -5.00
CA GLU A 501 25.14 -8.12 -3.92
C GLU A 501 25.41 -6.79 -3.23
N ILE A 502 25.35 -6.79 -1.89
CA ILE A 502 25.60 -5.62 -1.05
C ILE A 502 27.09 -5.59 -0.68
N THR A 503 27.69 -4.42 -0.79
CA THR A 503 29.08 -4.13 -0.41
C THR A 503 29.12 -2.83 0.37
N ASP A 504 30.22 -2.51 1.04
CA ASP A 504 30.38 -1.22 1.74
C ASP A 504 30.18 -0.01 0.81
N ALA A 505 30.50 -0.17 -0.48
CA ALA A 505 30.39 0.91 -1.47
C ALA A 505 28.93 1.22 -1.87
N ASN A 506 28.05 0.22 -1.92
CA ASN A 506 26.67 0.35 -2.39
C ASN A 506 25.61 0.18 -1.30
N ALA A 507 26.01 -0.12 -0.06
CA ALA A 507 25.07 -0.35 1.04
C ALA A 507 24.06 0.80 1.24
N LYS A 508 24.51 2.05 1.09
CA LYS A 508 23.66 3.24 1.22
C LYS A 508 22.45 3.23 0.26
N ASP A 509 22.62 2.64 -0.94
CA ASP A 509 21.57 2.56 -1.97
C ASP A 509 20.62 1.37 -1.73
N ALA A 510 21.00 0.45 -0.84
CA ALA A 510 20.26 -0.73 -0.43
C ALA A 510 19.60 -0.58 0.96
N HIS A 511 19.61 0.61 1.55
CA HIS A 511 19.05 0.84 2.88
C HIS A 511 17.57 0.48 2.92
N TYR A 512 17.19 -0.41 3.85
CA TYR A 512 15.81 -0.89 4.02
C TYR A 512 15.16 -0.34 5.29
N ALA A 513 15.84 -0.47 6.44
CA ALA A 513 15.29 -0.04 7.73
C ALA A 513 16.39 0.31 8.73
N LYS A 514 16.03 1.18 9.67
CA LYS A 514 16.75 1.45 10.92
C LYS A 514 15.99 0.80 12.07
N ILE A 515 16.69 0.11 12.94
CA ILE A 515 16.13 -0.59 14.09
C ILE A 515 16.80 -0.07 15.35
N ASN A 516 16.03 0.43 16.30
CA ASN A 516 16.57 0.89 17.57
C ASN A 516 17.18 -0.28 18.36
N ALA A 517 18.39 -0.08 18.82
CA ALA A 517 19.14 -1.05 19.61
C ALA A 517 19.14 -0.73 21.10
N THR A 518 18.79 0.49 21.49
CA THR A 518 18.79 0.98 22.88
C THR A 518 17.84 0.14 23.74
N GLY A 519 18.32 -0.27 24.92
CA GLY A 519 17.53 -1.07 25.89
C GLY A 519 17.51 -2.56 25.62
N TYR A 520 18.16 -3.04 24.58
CA TYR A 520 18.33 -4.49 24.36
C TYR A 520 19.68 -4.97 24.89
N ALA A 521 19.64 -5.89 25.83
CA ALA A 521 20.86 -6.54 26.31
C ALA A 521 21.53 -7.35 25.20
N PRO A 522 22.89 -7.45 25.17
CA PRO A 522 23.57 -8.32 24.22
C PRO A 522 23.04 -9.77 24.28
N GLY A 523 22.86 -10.38 23.12
CA GLY A 523 22.25 -11.70 22.98
C GLY A 523 20.72 -11.71 22.86
N THR A 524 20.03 -10.61 23.12
CA THR A 524 18.58 -10.49 22.89
C THR A 524 18.27 -10.71 21.41
N LYS A 525 17.27 -11.55 21.11
CA LYS A 525 16.83 -11.78 19.73
C LYS A 525 16.13 -10.53 19.18
N MET A 526 16.76 -9.89 18.21
CA MET A 526 16.18 -8.85 17.38
C MET A 526 15.40 -9.49 16.23
N PHE A 527 14.34 -8.81 15.76
CA PHE A 527 13.43 -9.33 14.74
C PHE A 527 12.97 -8.21 13.81
N LEU A 528 12.92 -8.49 12.50
CA LEU A 528 12.39 -7.57 11.50
C LEU A 528 11.60 -8.35 10.43
N PRO A 529 10.31 -8.08 10.25
CA PRO A 529 9.56 -8.58 9.11
C PRO A 529 9.92 -7.77 7.85
N LEU A 530 10.23 -8.50 6.77
CA LEU A 530 10.43 -7.93 5.44
C LEU A 530 9.13 -8.06 4.64
N SER A 531 8.75 -7.02 3.94
CA SER A 531 7.51 -6.95 3.15
C SER A 531 7.76 -6.30 1.79
N ALA A 532 6.75 -6.32 0.93
CA ALA A 532 6.80 -5.78 -0.43
C ALA A 532 7.93 -6.39 -1.29
N LEU A 533 8.24 -7.67 -1.06
CA LEU A 533 9.22 -8.41 -1.85
C LEU A 533 8.59 -8.90 -3.16
N THR A 534 9.43 -9.17 -4.15
CA THR A 534 9.06 -9.80 -5.41
C THR A 534 9.14 -11.32 -5.27
N GLU A 535 8.19 -12.05 -5.82
CA GLU A 535 8.21 -13.51 -5.82
C GLU A 535 9.39 -14.08 -6.62
N ASN A 536 9.79 -15.30 -6.31
CA ASN A 536 10.85 -16.06 -6.99
C ASN A 536 12.17 -15.29 -7.17
N THR A 537 12.42 -14.29 -6.30
CA THR A 537 13.54 -13.35 -6.39
C THR A 537 14.55 -13.63 -5.29
N SER A 538 15.84 -13.60 -5.65
CA SER A 538 16.94 -13.73 -4.69
C SER A 538 17.27 -12.37 -4.11
N TYR A 539 17.37 -12.31 -2.79
CA TYR A 539 17.70 -11.11 -2.03
C TYR A 539 18.99 -11.28 -1.25
N HIS A 540 19.79 -10.23 -1.24
CA HIS A 540 20.92 -10.06 -0.35
C HIS A 540 20.50 -9.16 0.80
N ILE A 541 20.94 -9.50 2.00
CA ILE A 541 20.69 -8.75 3.23
C ILE A 541 22.03 -8.41 3.85
N ALA A 542 22.14 -7.23 4.44
CA ALA A 542 23.26 -6.91 5.31
C ALA A 542 22.75 -6.17 6.55
N ILE A 543 23.44 -6.35 7.67
CA ILE A 543 23.17 -5.65 8.93
C ILE A 543 24.48 -5.12 9.48
N GLU A 544 24.48 -3.86 9.92
CA GLU A 544 25.56 -3.27 10.72
C GLU A 544 25.01 -2.62 11.98
N ALA A 545 25.71 -2.72 13.06
CA ALA A 545 25.42 -2.02 14.32
C ALA A 545 26.10 -0.65 14.31
N ILE A 546 25.48 0.35 14.90
CA ILE A 546 25.96 1.72 14.99
C ILE A 546 25.94 2.16 16.46
N ASP A 547 27.05 2.73 16.93
CA ASP A 547 27.15 3.29 18.27
C ASP A 547 26.58 4.72 18.33
N ARG A 548 26.65 5.33 19.52
CA ARG A 548 26.24 6.71 19.76
C ARG A 548 27.09 7.75 19.00
N TRP A 549 28.28 7.39 18.58
CA TRP A 549 29.22 8.27 17.87
C TRP A 549 29.14 8.12 16.36
N GLY A 550 28.32 7.18 15.89
CA GLY A 550 28.19 6.85 14.46
C GLY A 550 29.25 5.88 13.95
N LEU A 551 30.05 5.25 14.84
CA LEU A 551 30.97 4.20 14.43
C LEU A 551 30.19 2.93 14.09
N LYS A 552 30.65 2.21 13.07
CA LYS A 552 29.97 1.08 12.45
C LYS A 552 30.71 -0.22 12.68
N SER A 553 29.98 -1.27 13.01
CA SER A 553 30.54 -2.63 13.25
C SER A 553 31.09 -3.32 12.00
N GLY A 554 30.84 -2.76 10.82
CA GLY A 554 30.96 -3.46 9.53
C GLY A 554 29.77 -4.39 9.25
N LEU A 555 29.57 -4.69 7.96
CA LEU A 555 28.42 -5.42 7.45
C LEU A 555 28.49 -6.92 7.75
N THR A 556 27.41 -7.52 8.28
CA THR A 556 27.18 -8.96 8.28
C THR A 556 26.22 -9.28 7.17
N MET A 557 26.59 -10.24 6.30
CA MET A 557 25.85 -10.58 5.10
C MET A 557 24.95 -11.80 5.30
N GLY A 558 23.82 -11.82 4.62
CA GLY A 558 22.91 -12.94 4.48
C GLY A 558 22.26 -12.94 3.10
N GLN A 559 21.59 -14.02 2.77
CA GLN A 559 20.84 -14.13 1.51
C GLN A 559 19.66 -15.08 1.68
N PHE A 560 18.61 -14.86 0.88
CA PHE A 560 17.47 -15.75 0.77
C PHE A 560 16.81 -15.61 -0.59
N LYS A 561 15.88 -16.54 -0.88
CA LYS A 561 15.06 -16.45 -2.08
C LYS A 561 13.59 -16.62 -1.73
N THR A 562 12.74 -15.70 -2.19
CA THR A 562 11.29 -15.79 -2.04
C THR A 562 10.71 -16.97 -2.81
N LYS A 563 9.60 -17.51 -2.35
CA LYS A 563 8.91 -18.62 -3.02
C LYS A 563 8.36 -18.14 -4.38
N LYS A 564 8.31 -19.09 -5.33
CA LYS A 564 7.64 -18.89 -6.61
C LYS A 564 6.15 -19.06 -6.41
N ASN A 565 5.35 -18.12 -6.85
CA ASN A 565 3.91 -18.25 -6.91
C ASN A 565 3.50 -19.06 -8.13
N ASN A 566 2.59 -20.01 -7.98
CA ASN A 566 2.03 -20.78 -9.06
C ASN A 566 0.56 -20.38 -9.26
N PRO A 567 0.12 -20.19 -10.50
CA PRO A 567 -1.26 -19.79 -10.74
C PRO A 567 -2.24 -20.90 -10.34
N PRO A 568 -3.48 -20.56 -10.03
CA PRO A 568 -4.54 -21.53 -9.75
C PRO A 568 -4.74 -22.51 -10.92
N VAL A 569 -5.23 -23.70 -10.63
CA VAL A 569 -5.55 -24.74 -11.63
C VAL A 569 -7.07 -24.84 -11.76
N LEU A 570 -7.55 -24.91 -13.00
CA LEU A 570 -8.95 -25.11 -13.38
C LEU A 570 -9.11 -26.44 -14.10
N THR A 571 -10.08 -27.26 -13.70
CA THR A 571 -10.37 -28.54 -14.35
C THR A 571 -11.88 -28.68 -14.61
N LEU A 572 -12.24 -28.87 -15.87
CA LEU A 572 -13.63 -29.14 -16.26
C LEU A 572 -14.01 -30.60 -15.91
N SER A 573 -15.17 -30.79 -15.32
CA SER A 573 -15.66 -32.11 -14.85
C SER A 573 -16.08 -33.06 -15.95
N THR A 574 -16.12 -32.64 -17.19
CA THR A 574 -16.59 -33.45 -18.33
C THR A 574 -15.75 -33.20 -19.58
N ASP A 575 -15.49 -34.26 -20.32
CA ASP A 575 -14.88 -34.25 -21.66
C ASP A 575 -15.95 -34.28 -22.78
N LYS A 576 -17.24 -34.45 -22.41
CA LYS A 576 -18.34 -34.47 -23.37
C LYS A 576 -18.62 -33.07 -23.89
N LYS A 577 -18.99 -33.00 -25.19
CA LYS A 577 -19.50 -31.76 -25.78
C LYS A 577 -20.73 -31.28 -25.02
N ILE A 578 -20.63 -30.07 -24.46
CA ILE A 578 -21.74 -29.44 -23.73
C ILE A 578 -22.72 -28.88 -24.76
N ARG A 579 -23.99 -29.33 -24.69
CA ARG A 579 -25.04 -28.96 -25.64
C ARG A 579 -26.39 -28.76 -24.93
N VAL A 580 -27.11 -27.74 -25.32
CA VAL A 580 -28.41 -27.43 -24.70
C VAL A 580 -29.44 -27.02 -25.74
N SER A 581 -30.69 -27.41 -25.55
CA SER A 581 -31.83 -26.98 -26.34
C SER A 581 -32.95 -26.39 -25.47
N ALA A 582 -33.98 -25.85 -26.08
CA ALA A 582 -35.12 -25.23 -25.35
C ALA A 582 -35.80 -26.19 -24.36
N LEU A 583 -35.70 -27.51 -24.57
CA LEU A 583 -36.30 -28.53 -23.71
C LEU A 583 -35.31 -29.20 -22.75
N THR A 584 -34.04 -28.87 -22.82
CA THR A 584 -33.00 -29.51 -22.02
C THR A 584 -32.35 -28.51 -21.07
N LYS A 585 -31.80 -29.03 -19.96
CA LYS A 585 -30.93 -28.32 -19.03
C LYS A 585 -29.66 -29.14 -18.89
N GLU A 586 -28.51 -28.49 -19.05
CA GLU A 586 -27.24 -29.14 -18.87
C GLU A 586 -26.56 -28.63 -17.58
N THR A 587 -25.91 -29.52 -16.86
CA THR A 587 -25.17 -29.18 -15.64
C THR A 587 -23.79 -29.79 -15.70
N PHE A 588 -22.76 -28.97 -15.37
CA PHE A 588 -21.40 -29.41 -15.29
C PHE A 588 -20.69 -28.57 -14.22
N SER A 589 -19.50 -28.93 -13.86
CA SER A 589 -18.71 -28.16 -12.89
C SER A 589 -17.28 -27.97 -13.35
N VAL A 590 -16.67 -26.91 -12.82
CA VAL A 590 -15.25 -26.65 -12.90
C VAL A 590 -14.70 -26.73 -11.50
N THR A 591 -13.73 -27.59 -11.27
CA THR A 591 -12.97 -27.61 -10.02
C THR A 591 -11.82 -26.63 -10.13
N PHE A 592 -11.53 -25.96 -9.01
CA PHE A 592 -10.38 -25.07 -8.92
C PHE A 592 -9.58 -25.39 -7.65
N SER A 593 -8.27 -25.26 -7.74
CA SER A 593 -7.36 -25.39 -6.63
C SER A 593 -6.16 -24.51 -6.86
N ASP A 594 -5.50 -24.14 -5.79
CA ASP A 594 -4.25 -23.42 -5.86
C ASP A 594 -3.11 -24.32 -5.38
N PRO A 595 -2.02 -24.48 -6.18
CA PRO A 595 -0.89 -25.32 -5.80
C PRO A 595 -0.20 -24.85 -4.52
N ASP A 596 -0.27 -23.53 -4.24
CA ASP A 596 0.34 -22.90 -3.09
C ASP A 596 -0.64 -22.73 -1.91
N GLN A 597 -1.84 -23.33 -2.03
CA GLN A 597 -2.93 -23.31 -1.03
C GLN A 597 -3.45 -21.91 -0.74
N GLN A 598 -3.37 -21.02 -1.70
CA GLN A 598 -3.88 -19.67 -1.59
C GLN A 598 -5.39 -19.62 -1.82
N LYS A 599 -6.02 -18.56 -1.34
CA LYS A 599 -7.43 -18.31 -1.61
C LYS A 599 -7.60 -17.90 -3.07
N VAL A 600 -8.51 -18.59 -3.77
CA VAL A 600 -8.81 -18.34 -5.18
C VAL A 600 -10.13 -17.56 -5.30
N SER A 601 -10.13 -16.54 -6.13
CA SER A 601 -11.31 -15.82 -6.58
C SER A 601 -11.70 -16.25 -7.99
N ILE A 602 -13.00 -16.41 -8.25
CA ILE A 602 -13.54 -16.86 -9.54
C ILE A 602 -14.31 -15.71 -10.20
N ASN A 603 -14.04 -15.51 -11.47
CA ASN A 603 -14.82 -14.64 -12.35
C ASN A 603 -15.33 -15.44 -13.55
N VAL A 604 -16.58 -15.23 -13.94
CA VAL A 604 -17.21 -15.88 -15.09
C VAL A 604 -17.64 -14.82 -16.10
N ALA A 605 -17.22 -15.01 -17.35
CA ALA A 605 -17.49 -14.09 -18.47
C ALA A 605 -17.86 -14.87 -19.74
N GLY A 606 -17.98 -14.21 -20.88
CA GLY A 606 -18.39 -14.79 -22.16
C GLY A 606 -19.89 -14.74 -22.35
N GLU A 607 -20.48 -15.78 -22.96
CA GLU A 607 -21.94 -15.85 -23.12
C GLU A 607 -22.60 -16.25 -21.80
N THR A 608 -23.32 -15.34 -21.21
CA THR A 608 -23.98 -15.53 -19.90
C THR A 608 -25.51 -15.73 -19.98
N ARG A 609 -26.12 -15.59 -21.17
CA ARG A 609 -27.56 -15.79 -21.34
C ARG A 609 -27.92 -17.24 -21.15
N GLY A 610 -28.78 -17.51 -20.16
CA GLY A 610 -29.17 -18.88 -19.78
C GLY A 610 -28.12 -19.64 -18.98
N VAL A 611 -27.00 -18.98 -18.61
CA VAL A 611 -25.98 -19.53 -17.74
C VAL A 611 -26.21 -19.05 -16.32
N SER A 612 -26.40 -19.98 -15.39
CA SER A 612 -26.33 -19.70 -13.96
C SER A 612 -25.20 -20.51 -13.34
N TYR A 613 -24.52 -19.96 -12.34
CA TYR A 613 -23.49 -20.69 -11.65
C TYR A 613 -23.50 -20.40 -10.15
N GLN A 614 -22.94 -21.32 -9.39
CA GLN A 614 -22.74 -21.21 -7.95
C GLN A 614 -21.35 -21.72 -7.59
N VAL A 615 -20.64 -20.96 -6.78
CA VAL A 615 -19.37 -21.39 -6.19
C VAL A 615 -19.67 -22.12 -4.89
N SER A 616 -19.21 -23.36 -4.75
CA SER A 616 -19.39 -24.20 -3.58
C SER A 616 -18.10 -24.98 -3.29
N GLY A 617 -17.43 -24.60 -2.18
CA GLY A 617 -16.11 -25.16 -1.84
C GLY A 617 -15.10 -24.88 -2.93
N ASP A 618 -14.51 -25.93 -3.50
CA ASP A 618 -13.51 -25.92 -4.56
C ASP A 618 -14.12 -26.07 -5.97
N LYS A 619 -15.43 -25.84 -6.14
CA LYS A 619 -16.15 -26.05 -7.40
C LYS A 619 -17.00 -24.86 -7.80
N VAL A 620 -17.04 -24.62 -9.09
CA VAL A 620 -18.04 -23.78 -9.74
C VAL A 620 -19.03 -24.70 -10.46
N ILE A 621 -20.26 -24.74 -10.00
CA ILE A 621 -21.31 -25.57 -10.57
C ILE A 621 -22.11 -24.72 -11.53
N PHE A 622 -22.12 -25.10 -12.81
CA PHE A 622 -22.88 -24.44 -13.87
C PHE A 622 -24.20 -25.13 -14.15
N SER A 623 -25.18 -24.35 -14.46
CA SER A 623 -26.49 -24.80 -14.99
C SER A 623 -26.81 -23.97 -16.24
N LEU A 624 -26.91 -24.66 -17.36
CA LEU A 624 -27.07 -24.07 -18.68
C LEU A 624 -28.47 -24.33 -19.21
N ARG A 625 -29.14 -23.31 -19.77
CA ARG A 625 -30.39 -23.34 -20.50
C ARG A 625 -30.26 -22.66 -21.85
N ALA A 626 -31.02 -23.05 -22.84
CA ALA A 626 -30.97 -22.46 -24.18
C ALA A 626 -31.71 -21.10 -24.22
N VAL A 627 -31.04 -20.08 -23.76
CA VAL A 627 -31.48 -18.66 -23.84
C VAL A 627 -30.64 -17.89 -24.88
N ALA A 628 -29.39 -18.27 -25.07
CA ALA A 628 -28.56 -17.74 -26.14
C ALA A 628 -29.05 -18.16 -27.52
N PRO A 629 -28.73 -17.45 -28.62
CA PRO A 629 -29.05 -17.85 -30.00
C PRO A 629 -28.53 -19.26 -30.33
N VAL A 630 -29.20 -19.93 -31.30
CA VAL A 630 -28.64 -21.18 -31.82
C VAL A 630 -27.25 -20.97 -32.41
N GLY A 631 -26.32 -21.80 -32.03
CA GLY A 631 -24.96 -21.76 -32.47
C GLY A 631 -23.94 -22.14 -31.39
N ASN A 632 -22.69 -21.95 -31.68
CA ASN A 632 -21.59 -22.19 -30.74
C ASN A 632 -21.32 -20.95 -29.92
N HIS A 633 -21.12 -21.15 -28.61
CA HIS A 633 -20.84 -20.12 -27.61
C HIS A 633 -19.72 -20.60 -26.71
N GLU A 634 -19.22 -19.69 -25.89
CA GLU A 634 -18.20 -20.00 -24.89
C GLU A 634 -18.46 -19.30 -23.56
N ILE A 635 -18.15 -19.97 -22.48
CA ILE A 635 -18.05 -19.43 -21.12
C ILE A 635 -16.57 -19.36 -20.80
N LYS A 636 -16.12 -18.24 -20.22
CA LYS A 636 -14.78 -18.06 -19.73
C LYS A 636 -14.77 -18.04 -18.22
N VAL A 637 -14.01 -18.91 -17.61
CA VAL A 637 -13.82 -18.98 -16.16
C VAL A 637 -12.40 -18.56 -15.86
N THR A 638 -12.26 -17.48 -15.11
CA THR A 638 -10.95 -17.00 -14.68
C THR A 638 -10.80 -17.21 -13.18
N ALA A 639 -9.80 -17.97 -12.79
CA ALA A 639 -9.36 -18.14 -11.41
C ALA A 639 -8.19 -17.20 -11.13
N THR A 640 -8.23 -16.47 -10.02
CA THR A 640 -7.17 -15.54 -9.62
C THR A 640 -6.83 -15.80 -8.15
N ASP A 641 -5.55 -15.95 -7.82
CA ASP A 641 -5.05 -16.07 -6.46
C ASP A 641 -4.95 -14.71 -5.75
N VAL A 642 -4.50 -14.69 -4.50
CA VAL A 642 -4.37 -13.45 -3.70
C VAL A 642 -3.20 -12.57 -4.15
N LEU A 643 -2.25 -13.11 -4.91
CA LEU A 643 -1.11 -12.40 -5.47
C LEU A 643 -1.36 -11.90 -6.90
N GLY A 644 -2.51 -12.27 -7.48
CA GLY A 644 -2.95 -11.80 -8.78
C GLY A 644 -2.58 -12.70 -9.95
N ALA A 645 -1.97 -13.89 -9.74
CA ALA A 645 -1.73 -14.83 -10.82
C ALA A 645 -3.05 -15.48 -11.25
N LYS A 646 -3.18 -15.73 -12.57
CA LYS A 646 -4.46 -16.09 -13.19
C LYS A 646 -4.34 -17.32 -14.06
N THR A 647 -5.40 -18.10 -14.06
CA THR A 647 -5.65 -19.15 -15.06
C THR A 647 -7.03 -18.94 -15.64
N GLU A 648 -7.13 -19.02 -16.96
CA GLU A 648 -8.38 -18.92 -17.70
C GLU A 648 -8.72 -20.27 -18.35
N LEU A 649 -9.96 -20.70 -18.21
CA LEU A 649 -10.52 -21.85 -18.86
C LEU A 649 -11.69 -21.40 -19.76
N THR A 650 -11.56 -21.65 -21.06
CA THR A 650 -12.64 -21.44 -22.03
C THR A 650 -13.44 -22.72 -22.19
N ILE A 651 -14.74 -22.65 -21.97
CA ILE A 651 -15.68 -23.78 -22.02
C ILE A 651 -16.62 -23.57 -23.20
N PRO A 652 -16.41 -24.27 -24.32
CA PRO A 652 -17.33 -24.19 -25.46
C PRO A 652 -18.62 -24.94 -25.20
N PHE A 653 -19.73 -24.38 -25.63
CA PHE A 653 -21.02 -25.05 -25.61
C PHE A 653 -21.86 -24.71 -26.85
N GLU A 654 -22.78 -25.56 -27.19
CA GLU A 654 -23.66 -25.41 -28.36
C GLU A 654 -25.13 -25.27 -27.91
N VAL A 655 -25.77 -24.24 -28.41
CA VAL A 655 -27.24 -24.13 -28.37
C VAL A 655 -27.76 -24.65 -29.69
N TYR A 656 -28.57 -25.72 -29.64
CA TYR A 656 -29.11 -26.35 -30.85
C TYR A 656 -30.63 -26.32 -30.86
N THR A 657 -31.21 -26.39 -32.08
CA THR A 657 -32.66 -26.52 -32.24
C THR A 657 -33.04 -27.96 -31.95
N TYR A 658 -33.86 -28.18 -30.94
CA TYR A 658 -34.35 -29.49 -30.64
C TYR A 658 -35.44 -29.89 -31.65
N LYS A 659 -35.34 -31.11 -32.19
CA LYS A 659 -36.32 -31.76 -33.04
C LYS A 659 -36.72 -33.08 -32.41
N ALA A 660 -37.99 -33.22 -32.07
CA ALA A 660 -38.52 -34.43 -31.50
C ALA A 660 -38.35 -35.61 -32.48
N PRO A 661 -38.08 -36.81 -31.97
CA PRO A 661 -38.06 -38.00 -32.83
C PRO A 661 -39.35 -38.16 -33.59
N ALA A 662 -39.29 -38.55 -34.86
CA ALA A 662 -40.45 -38.84 -35.70
C ALA A 662 -40.13 -39.92 -36.67
N PHE A 663 -41.06 -40.88 -36.86
CA PHE A 663 -40.95 -41.85 -37.96
C PHE A 663 -41.29 -41.16 -39.30
N ILE A 664 -40.30 -41.13 -40.20
CA ILE A 664 -40.38 -40.45 -41.49
C ILE A 664 -40.60 -41.41 -42.64
N ALA A 665 -40.54 -42.71 -42.37
CA ALA A 665 -40.76 -43.76 -43.35
C ALA A 665 -41.51 -44.97 -42.71
N SER A 666 -42.35 -45.62 -43.47
CA SER A 666 -42.99 -46.90 -43.07
C SER A 666 -41.93 -48.00 -43.00
N LEU A 667 -41.98 -48.80 -41.94
CA LEU A 667 -41.14 -50.00 -41.80
C LEU A 667 -41.63 -51.19 -42.66
N GLY A 668 -42.72 -51.02 -43.45
CA GLY A 668 -43.25 -51.98 -44.39
C GLY A 668 -44.06 -53.10 -43.73
N ASN A 669 -44.55 -53.99 -44.61
CA ASN A 669 -45.23 -55.20 -44.19
C ASN A 669 -44.27 -56.38 -44.34
N HIS A 670 -44.24 -57.25 -43.32
CA HIS A 670 -43.32 -58.37 -43.30
C HIS A 670 -44.04 -59.70 -43.36
N VAL A 671 -43.53 -60.54 -44.20
CA VAL A 671 -43.97 -61.97 -44.28
C VAL A 671 -42.89 -62.82 -43.70
N VAL A 672 -43.12 -63.61 -42.72
CA VAL A 672 -42.14 -64.44 -42.03
C VAL A 672 -42.62 -65.91 -42.03
N GLY A 673 -41.68 -66.80 -42.35
CA GLY A 673 -42.03 -68.27 -42.25
C GLY A 673 -42.09 -68.66 -40.79
N MET A 674 -42.99 -69.63 -40.50
CA MET A 674 -43.13 -70.23 -39.19
C MET A 674 -41.76 -70.83 -38.76
N GLY A 675 -41.27 -70.43 -37.54
CA GLY A 675 -39.94 -70.83 -37.07
C GLY A 675 -38.77 -69.96 -37.56
N GLN A 676 -39.02 -69.09 -38.58
CA GLN A 676 -38.05 -68.23 -39.19
C GLN A 676 -38.02 -66.80 -38.51
N SER A 677 -36.92 -66.04 -38.71
CA SER A 677 -36.85 -64.67 -38.26
C SER A 677 -36.48 -63.72 -39.42
N THR A 678 -37.02 -62.51 -39.35
CA THR A 678 -36.62 -61.41 -40.23
C THR A 678 -36.08 -60.23 -39.38
N MET A 679 -35.18 -59.42 -39.94
CA MET A 679 -34.61 -58.26 -39.29
C MET A 679 -35.07 -56.97 -39.98
N VAL A 680 -35.47 -55.99 -39.21
CA VAL A 680 -35.89 -54.67 -39.66
C VAL A 680 -35.01 -53.61 -39.07
N GLU A 681 -34.43 -52.75 -39.85
CA GLU A 681 -33.66 -51.61 -39.34
C GLU A 681 -34.59 -50.43 -39.10
N VAL A 682 -34.80 -50.11 -37.87
CA VAL A 682 -35.73 -49.05 -37.41
C VAL A 682 -35.03 -47.68 -37.46
N ALA A 683 -33.79 -47.61 -37.04
CA ALA A 683 -33.03 -46.34 -36.90
C ALA A 683 -33.02 -45.46 -38.15
N PRO A 684 -32.84 -45.98 -39.39
CA PRO A 684 -32.86 -45.17 -40.61
C PRO A 684 -34.23 -44.53 -40.94
N SER A 685 -35.26 -45.06 -40.35
CA SER A 685 -36.66 -44.58 -40.57
C SER A 685 -37.10 -43.56 -39.53
N LEU A 686 -36.19 -43.22 -38.63
CA LEU A 686 -36.44 -42.26 -37.55
C LEU A 686 -35.61 -40.98 -37.77
N GLU A 687 -36.31 -39.85 -37.83
CA GLU A 687 -35.65 -38.53 -37.83
C GLU A 687 -35.49 -38.04 -36.37
N LYS A 688 -34.38 -37.49 -36.00
CA LYS A 688 -34.09 -36.98 -34.65
C LYS A 688 -33.07 -35.89 -34.69
N SER A 689 -32.90 -35.14 -33.60
CA SER A 689 -31.80 -34.21 -33.43
C SER A 689 -30.47 -34.94 -33.30
N ASP A 690 -29.41 -34.33 -33.85
CA ASP A 690 -28.04 -34.88 -33.76
C ASP A 690 -27.58 -34.94 -32.29
N GLY A 691 -26.92 -36.04 -31.97
CA GLY A 691 -26.34 -36.26 -30.64
C GLY A 691 -27.36 -36.68 -29.58
N VAL A 692 -28.63 -36.87 -29.95
CA VAL A 692 -29.67 -37.42 -29.07
C VAL A 692 -29.67 -38.95 -29.16
N THR A 693 -29.59 -39.62 -28.03
CA THR A 693 -29.65 -41.07 -27.92
C THR A 693 -31.12 -41.49 -27.92
N ILE A 694 -31.46 -42.50 -28.75
CA ILE A 694 -32.84 -43.07 -28.76
C ILE A 694 -32.83 -44.41 -28.07
N THR A 695 -33.78 -44.62 -27.23
CA THR A 695 -34.15 -45.92 -26.67
C THR A 695 -35.34 -46.49 -27.42
N TYR A 696 -35.29 -47.78 -27.72
CA TYR A 696 -36.33 -48.46 -28.48
C TYR A 696 -37.02 -49.52 -27.63
N LYS A 697 -38.32 -49.70 -27.89
CA LYS A 697 -39.09 -50.82 -27.36
C LYS A 697 -39.93 -51.44 -28.49
N ALA A 698 -40.08 -52.74 -28.45
CA ALA A 698 -40.96 -53.49 -29.38
C ALA A 698 -41.93 -54.38 -28.61
N SER A 699 -43.14 -54.40 -29.08
CA SER A 699 -44.16 -55.29 -28.56
C SER A 699 -45.03 -55.92 -29.72
N VAL A 700 -45.60 -57.03 -29.50
CA VAL A 700 -46.36 -57.72 -30.53
C VAL A 700 -47.82 -57.80 -30.04
N ALA A 701 -48.75 -57.40 -30.89
CA ALA A 701 -50.19 -57.38 -30.54
C ALA A 701 -50.79 -58.81 -30.23
N ASP A 702 -50.33 -59.84 -30.96
CA ASP A 702 -50.58 -61.24 -30.64
C ASP A 702 -49.23 -62.00 -30.60
N GLY A 703 -48.80 -62.22 -29.40
CA GLY A 703 -47.51 -62.90 -29.13
C GLY A 703 -47.52 -64.39 -29.41
N SER A 704 -48.68 -64.99 -29.67
CA SER A 704 -48.83 -66.38 -30.09
C SER A 704 -48.47 -66.56 -31.59
N ILE A 705 -48.64 -65.51 -32.38
CA ILE A 705 -48.33 -65.50 -33.84
C ILE A 705 -46.90 -65.16 -34.13
N ALA A 706 -46.33 -64.12 -33.49
CA ALA A 706 -44.95 -63.72 -33.64
C ALA A 706 -44.37 -63.23 -32.36
N SER A 707 -43.05 -63.24 -32.25
CA SER A 707 -42.26 -62.49 -31.21
C SER A 707 -41.39 -61.43 -31.84
N ALA A 708 -41.14 -60.37 -31.12
CA ALA A 708 -40.27 -59.25 -31.56
C ALA A 708 -39.33 -58.86 -30.46
N ALA A 709 -38.08 -58.58 -30.79
CA ALA A 709 -37.05 -58.00 -29.93
C ALA A 709 -36.27 -56.93 -30.69
N ILE A 710 -36.04 -55.77 -30.03
CA ILE A 710 -35.29 -54.66 -30.63
C ILE A 710 -34.03 -54.40 -29.82
N ALA A 711 -32.90 -54.25 -30.47
CA ALA A 711 -31.61 -53.95 -29.89
C ALA A 711 -31.44 -52.41 -29.74
N GLU A 712 -30.47 -51.99 -28.91
CA GLU A 712 -30.16 -50.55 -28.66
C GLU A 712 -29.73 -49.80 -29.94
N ASP A 713 -29.19 -50.52 -30.93
CA ASP A 713 -28.84 -49.94 -32.23
C ASP A 713 -30.04 -49.81 -33.19
N GLY A 714 -31.23 -50.13 -32.74
CA GLY A 714 -32.51 -50.03 -33.49
C GLY A 714 -32.73 -51.16 -34.47
N LYS A 715 -32.03 -52.31 -34.32
CA LYS A 715 -32.33 -53.53 -35.10
C LYS A 715 -33.41 -54.34 -34.46
N LEU A 716 -34.53 -54.42 -35.17
CA LEU A 716 -35.71 -55.19 -34.72
C LEU A 716 -35.69 -56.57 -35.37
N THR A 717 -35.71 -57.63 -34.58
CA THR A 717 -35.84 -59.03 -35.00
C THR A 717 -37.27 -59.48 -34.76
N ILE A 718 -37.94 -59.95 -35.82
CA ILE A 718 -39.30 -60.50 -35.76
C ILE A 718 -39.24 -61.99 -36.11
N ARG A 719 -39.79 -62.86 -35.22
CA ARG A 719 -39.77 -64.29 -35.41
C ARG A 719 -41.22 -64.80 -35.53
N GLY A 720 -41.47 -65.57 -36.56
CA GLY A 720 -42.80 -66.25 -36.80
C GLY A 720 -43.00 -67.48 -35.87
N LEU A 721 -44.05 -67.52 -35.10
CA LEU A 721 -44.38 -68.62 -34.16
C LEU A 721 -45.51 -69.48 -34.62
N LYS A 722 -46.57 -68.90 -35.10
CA LYS A 722 -47.75 -69.58 -35.58
C LYS A 722 -48.34 -68.86 -36.78
N THR A 723 -48.93 -69.58 -37.74
CA THR A 723 -49.55 -68.96 -38.93
C THR A 723 -50.75 -68.02 -38.53
N GLY A 724 -50.71 -66.83 -39.12
CA GLY A 724 -51.67 -65.78 -38.81
C GLY A 724 -51.12 -64.38 -39.17
N THR A 725 -51.85 -63.37 -38.83
CA THR A 725 -51.45 -61.96 -38.95
C THR A 725 -51.44 -61.29 -37.62
N THR A 726 -50.40 -60.50 -37.36
CA THR A 726 -50.32 -59.69 -36.15
C THR A 726 -49.65 -58.36 -36.49
N GLN A 727 -49.51 -57.49 -35.52
CA GLN A 727 -48.75 -56.21 -35.64
C GLN A 727 -47.61 -56.13 -34.58
N VAL A 728 -46.48 -55.66 -34.99
CA VAL A 728 -45.38 -55.28 -34.08
C VAL A 728 -45.43 -53.77 -33.90
N GLN A 729 -45.57 -53.33 -32.66
CA GLN A 729 -45.49 -51.94 -32.28
C GLN A 729 -44.02 -51.63 -31.94
N VAL A 730 -43.52 -50.59 -32.49
CA VAL A 730 -42.17 -50.06 -32.17
C VAL A 730 -42.34 -48.68 -31.58
N GLU A 731 -41.78 -48.50 -30.41
CA GLU A 731 -41.69 -47.23 -29.70
C GLU A 731 -40.24 -46.72 -29.70
N ALA A 732 -40.06 -45.45 -30.01
CA ALA A 732 -38.78 -44.79 -29.93
C ALA A 732 -38.87 -43.55 -29.02
N SER A 733 -37.97 -43.44 -28.05
CA SER A 733 -37.96 -42.36 -27.09
C SER A 733 -36.57 -41.77 -26.96
N ASP A 734 -36.46 -40.45 -26.92
CA ASP A 734 -35.26 -39.69 -26.60
C ASP A 734 -35.19 -39.30 -25.11
N GLY A 735 -36.23 -39.68 -24.31
CA GLY A 735 -36.32 -39.31 -22.91
C GLY A 735 -36.67 -37.83 -22.67
N ILE A 736 -36.87 -37.03 -23.73
CA ILE A 736 -37.15 -35.59 -23.67
C ILE A 736 -38.59 -35.30 -24.11
N SER A 737 -38.99 -35.84 -25.25
CA SER A 737 -40.33 -35.69 -25.81
C SER A 737 -41.22 -36.92 -25.52
N THR A 738 -42.47 -36.81 -25.89
CA THR A 738 -43.37 -37.97 -25.87
C THR A 738 -42.84 -39.04 -26.82
N PRO A 739 -42.69 -40.32 -26.40
CA PRO A 739 -42.27 -41.39 -27.26
C PRO A 739 -43.15 -41.51 -28.54
N VAL A 740 -42.47 -41.72 -29.66
CA VAL A 740 -43.16 -41.90 -30.94
C VAL A 740 -43.32 -43.40 -31.24
N GLN A 741 -44.41 -43.77 -31.87
CA GLN A 741 -44.75 -45.16 -32.14
C GLN A 741 -45.01 -45.36 -33.61
N THR A 742 -44.67 -46.56 -34.11
CA THR A 742 -45.10 -47.05 -35.44
C THR A 742 -45.46 -48.50 -35.36
N SER A 743 -46.24 -48.93 -36.31
CA SER A 743 -46.79 -50.27 -36.37
C SER A 743 -46.34 -50.99 -37.64
N ILE A 744 -45.89 -52.22 -37.48
CA ILE A 744 -45.42 -53.10 -38.55
C ILE A 744 -46.37 -54.28 -38.70
N PRO A 745 -47.19 -54.39 -39.77
CA PRO A 745 -48.00 -55.55 -40.06
C PRO A 745 -47.13 -56.79 -40.37
N VAL A 746 -47.37 -57.90 -39.71
CA VAL A 746 -46.59 -59.14 -39.86
C VAL A 746 -47.56 -60.28 -40.19
N ARG A 747 -47.27 -61.02 -41.22
CA ARG A 747 -47.95 -62.23 -41.66
C ARG A 747 -47.01 -63.41 -41.48
N VAL A 748 -47.35 -64.37 -40.69
CA VAL A 748 -46.64 -65.65 -40.54
C VAL A 748 -47.26 -66.70 -41.43
N VAL A 749 -46.50 -67.34 -42.29
CA VAL A 749 -46.93 -68.33 -43.27
C VAL A 749 -46.27 -69.67 -42.99
N LYS A 750 -46.97 -70.78 -43.28
CA LYS A 750 -46.43 -72.13 -43.02
C LYS A 750 -45.53 -72.64 -44.15
N ASP A 751 -45.79 -72.11 -45.36
CA ASP A 751 -44.99 -72.44 -46.56
C ASP A 751 -44.79 -71.15 -47.37
N ALA A 752 -43.57 -70.92 -47.80
CA ALA A 752 -43.19 -69.69 -48.46
C ALA A 752 -43.16 -69.82 -49.96
N SER A 753 -44.33 -69.77 -50.56
CA SER A 753 -44.50 -69.72 -52.02
C SER A 753 -44.23 -68.30 -52.60
N GLU A 754 -44.20 -67.25 -51.76
CA GLU A 754 -43.99 -65.89 -52.22
C GLU A 754 -42.47 -65.58 -52.31
N PRO A 755 -41.98 -65.08 -53.45
CA PRO A 755 -40.52 -64.80 -53.62
C PRO A 755 -39.98 -63.64 -52.78
N VAL A 756 -40.87 -62.71 -52.39
CA VAL A 756 -40.42 -61.50 -51.59
C VAL A 756 -41.36 -61.41 -50.36
N TYR A 757 -40.71 -61.38 -49.22
CA TYR A 757 -41.40 -61.25 -47.94
C TYR A 757 -41.65 -59.81 -47.50
N SER A 758 -40.70 -58.94 -47.78
CA SER A 758 -40.87 -57.51 -47.46
C SER A 758 -39.97 -56.62 -48.29
N VAL A 759 -40.39 -55.34 -48.39
CA VAL A 759 -39.62 -54.26 -49.02
C VAL A 759 -39.77 -53.04 -48.18
N TYR A 760 -38.64 -52.49 -47.65
CA TYR A 760 -38.63 -51.33 -46.77
C TYR A 760 -37.28 -50.60 -46.79
N PRO A 761 -37.18 -49.32 -46.38
CA PRO A 761 -38.31 -48.44 -46.06
C PRO A 761 -39.04 -47.94 -47.30
N ILE A 762 -40.31 -47.64 -47.22
CA ILE A 762 -41.07 -46.95 -48.27
C ILE A 762 -41.84 -45.78 -47.59
N PRO A 763 -41.54 -44.51 -47.97
CA PRO A 763 -40.57 -44.08 -49.02
C PRO A 763 -39.10 -44.39 -48.68
N ALA A 764 -38.32 -44.64 -49.73
CA ALA A 764 -36.90 -44.87 -49.65
C ALA A 764 -36.09 -43.56 -49.85
N THR A 765 -35.01 -43.35 -49.08
CA THR A 765 -34.10 -42.20 -49.23
C THR A 765 -32.77 -42.59 -49.88
N THR A 766 -31.95 -43.39 -49.23
CA THR A 766 -30.66 -43.83 -49.72
C THR A 766 -30.61 -45.29 -50.12
N GLU A 767 -31.43 -46.10 -49.48
CA GLU A 767 -31.41 -47.55 -49.67
C GLU A 767 -32.81 -48.14 -49.61
N LEU A 768 -32.97 -49.31 -50.21
CA LEU A 768 -34.19 -50.13 -50.17
C LEU A 768 -33.80 -51.57 -49.84
N ASN A 769 -34.33 -52.11 -48.82
CA ASN A 769 -34.11 -53.47 -48.37
C ASN A 769 -35.23 -54.39 -48.92
N ILE A 770 -34.84 -55.51 -49.52
CA ILE A 770 -35.75 -56.53 -50.08
C ILE A 770 -35.51 -57.83 -49.32
N VAL A 771 -36.41 -58.28 -48.58
CA VAL A 771 -36.39 -59.58 -47.90
C VAL A 771 -37.00 -60.65 -48.81
N LEU A 772 -36.13 -61.50 -49.28
CA LEU A 772 -36.51 -62.59 -50.16
C LEU A 772 -36.81 -63.86 -49.37
N ASN A 773 -37.57 -64.71 -49.96
CA ASN A 773 -37.72 -66.07 -49.48
C ASN A 773 -36.35 -66.73 -49.29
N PRO A 774 -36.02 -67.27 -48.12
CA PRO A 774 -34.73 -67.95 -47.91
C PRO A 774 -34.35 -69.05 -48.87
N ALA A 775 -35.33 -69.66 -49.57
CA ALA A 775 -35.15 -70.68 -50.59
C ALA A 775 -34.57 -70.06 -51.90
N ILE A 776 -34.61 -68.77 -52.08
CA ILE A 776 -34.09 -68.07 -53.28
C ILE A 776 -32.58 -67.91 -53.17
N GLN A 777 -31.87 -68.61 -54.02
CA GLN A 777 -30.44 -68.52 -54.17
C GLN A 777 -29.97 -67.46 -55.16
N ARG A 778 -30.82 -67.13 -56.13
CA ARG A 778 -30.56 -66.08 -57.12
C ARG A 778 -31.85 -65.33 -57.44
N ALA A 779 -31.76 -64.00 -57.52
CA ALA A 779 -32.87 -63.17 -57.96
C ALA A 779 -32.36 -62.06 -58.88
N ASN A 780 -33.10 -61.82 -59.98
CA ASN A 780 -32.90 -60.63 -60.77
C ASN A 780 -33.82 -59.52 -60.23
N ILE A 781 -33.25 -58.37 -59.95
CA ILE A 781 -33.92 -57.23 -59.40
C ILE A 781 -33.88 -56.08 -60.38
N GLN A 782 -35.04 -55.60 -60.76
CA GLN A 782 -35.25 -54.50 -61.70
C GLN A 782 -36.04 -53.37 -61.05
N ILE A 783 -35.65 -52.12 -61.35
CA ILE A 783 -36.39 -50.91 -60.94
C ILE A 783 -36.78 -50.15 -62.22
N TYR A 784 -38.05 -49.80 -62.31
CA TYR A 784 -38.61 -49.04 -63.44
C TYR A 784 -39.17 -47.71 -62.95
N SER A 785 -38.96 -46.61 -63.72
CA SER A 785 -39.71 -45.36 -63.49
C SER A 785 -41.19 -45.55 -63.89
N LEU A 786 -42.03 -44.59 -63.51
CA LEU A 786 -43.41 -44.58 -63.92
C LEU A 786 -43.59 -44.56 -65.47
N SER A 787 -42.65 -43.97 -66.16
CA SER A 787 -42.61 -43.94 -67.63
C SER A 787 -42.16 -45.28 -68.27
N GLY A 788 -41.84 -46.29 -67.42
CA GLY A 788 -41.43 -47.61 -67.89
C GLY A 788 -39.92 -47.69 -68.22
N VAL A 789 -39.13 -46.66 -68.02
CA VAL A 789 -37.72 -46.68 -68.19
C VAL A 789 -37.04 -47.47 -67.05
N LYS A 790 -36.19 -48.44 -67.46
CA LYS A 790 -35.47 -49.32 -66.54
C LYS A 790 -34.31 -48.53 -65.90
N ALA A 791 -34.40 -48.29 -64.57
CA ALA A 791 -33.38 -47.58 -63.80
C ALA A 791 -32.36 -48.51 -63.12
N LEU A 792 -32.69 -49.78 -62.94
CA LEU A 792 -31.82 -50.81 -62.41
C LEU A 792 -32.17 -52.15 -63.03
N ASP A 793 -31.21 -52.96 -63.34
CA ASP A 793 -31.35 -54.35 -63.70
C ASP A 793 -30.11 -55.10 -63.25
N ARG A 794 -30.24 -55.94 -62.25
CA ARG A 794 -29.08 -56.61 -61.65
C ARG A 794 -29.47 -57.95 -61.01
N ASP A 795 -28.60 -58.91 -61.27
CA ASP A 795 -28.66 -60.23 -60.66
C ASP A 795 -27.99 -60.20 -59.28
N TYR A 796 -28.59 -60.81 -58.35
CA TYR A 796 -28.09 -60.99 -57.01
C TYR A 796 -28.07 -62.44 -56.60
N THR A 797 -26.90 -62.82 -56.07
CA THR A 797 -26.77 -64.11 -55.40
C THR A 797 -27.15 -63.89 -53.94
N VAL A 798 -28.11 -64.59 -53.41
CA VAL A 798 -28.69 -64.44 -52.06
C VAL A 798 -28.09 -65.55 -51.19
N ALA A 799 -27.29 -65.20 -50.21
CA ALA A 799 -26.77 -66.14 -49.23
C ALA A 799 -27.28 -65.82 -47.83
N GLY A 800 -27.61 -66.80 -47.06
CA GLY A 800 -28.00 -66.66 -45.67
C GLY A 800 -29.46 -66.23 -45.51
N ILE A 801 -29.70 -65.08 -44.79
CA ILE A 801 -31.02 -64.61 -44.37
C ILE A 801 -31.92 -64.06 -45.51
N GLY A 802 -31.57 -64.18 -46.78
CA GLY A 802 -32.40 -63.80 -47.91
C GLY A 802 -32.62 -62.30 -48.05
N LYS A 803 -31.76 -61.42 -47.55
CA LYS A 803 -31.88 -59.97 -47.67
C LYS A 803 -30.99 -59.40 -48.75
N VAL A 804 -31.55 -58.59 -49.64
CA VAL A 804 -30.82 -57.78 -50.61
C VAL A 804 -30.99 -56.29 -50.28
N LYS A 805 -29.84 -55.60 -50.19
CA LYS A 805 -29.82 -54.17 -49.98
C LYS A 805 -29.48 -53.44 -51.32
N LEU A 806 -30.41 -52.63 -51.76
CA LEU A 806 -30.25 -51.76 -52.91
C LEU A 806 -29.90 -50.33 -52.53
N LEU A 807 -28.82 -49.78 -53.07
CA LEU A 807 -28.54 -48.39 -53.01
C LEU A 807 -29.34 -47.59 -54.02
N VAL A 808 -30.29 -46.82 -53.57
CA VAL A 808 -31.24 -46.03 -54.41
C VAL A 808 -30.96 -44.53 -54.35
N LYS A 809 -29.81 -44.13 -53.74
CA LYS A 809 -29.40 -42.73 -53.59
C LYS A 809 -29.27 -41.97 -54.92
N ASN A 810 -28.96 -42.67 -55.96
CA ASN A 810 -28.75 -42.09 -57.28
C ASN A 810 -30.07 -42.04 -58.14
N LEU A 811 -31.20 -42.53 -57.60
CA LEU A 811 -32.47 -42.36 -58.27
C LEU A 811 -33.02 -40.96 -57.97
N ALA A 812 -33.58 -40.32 -58.96
CA ALA A 812 -34.33 -39.07 -58.76
C ALA A 812 -35.56 -39.28 -57.86
N PRO A 813 -35.95 -38.24 -57.06
CA PRO A 813 -37.19 -38.34 -56.35
C PRO A 813 -38.38 -38.65 -57.25
N GLY A 814 -39.18 -39.58 -56.84
CA GLY A 814 -40.31 -40.05 -57.71
C GLY A 814 -40.81 -41.43 -57.36
N ALA A 815 -41.86 -41.85 -58.06
CA ALA A 815 -42.41 -43.18 -57.88
C ALA A 815 -41.75 -44.15 -58.85
N TYR A 816 -41.47 -45.35 -58.36
CA TYR A 816 -40.81 -46.42 -59.06
C TYR A 816 -41.50 -47.76 -58.88
N THR A 817 -41.33 -48.69 -59.81
CA THR A 817 -41.77 -50.08 -59.69
C THR A 817 -40.57 -50.98 -59.51
N LEU A 818 -40.49 -51.67 -58.40
CA LEU A 818 -39.55 -52.76 -58.14
C LEU A 818 -40.10 -54.04 -58.69
N ARG A 819 -39.37 -54.80 -59.50
CA ARG A 819 -39.62 -56.12 -59.93
C ARG A 819 -38.54 -57.09 -59.51
N VAL A 820 -38.92 -58.19 -58.91
CA VAL A 820 -38.04 -59.28 -58.50
C VAL A 820 -38.41 -60.52 -59.22
N GLN A 821 -37.47 -61.12 -59.92
CA GLN A 821 -37.67 -62.40 -60.67
C GLN A 821 -36.75 -63.46 -60.10
N SER A 822 -37.23 -64.62 -59.81
CA SER A 822 -36.48 -65.75 -59.27
C SER A 822 -37.05 -67.05 -59.79
N ALA A 823 -36.43 -68.19 -59.53
CA ALA A 823 -36.91 -69.52 -59.82
C ALA A 823 -38.22 -69.84 -59.12
N GLN A 824 -38.58 -69.16 -57.98
CA GLN A 824 -39.77 -69.33 -57.23
C GLN A 824 -40.92 -68.39 -57.67
N GLY A 825 -40.71 -67.56 -58.71
CA GLY A 825 -41.73 -66.67 -59.22
C GLY A 825 -41.23 -65.22 -59.43
N SER A 826 -42.25 -64.38 -59.76
CA SER A 826 -42.01 -62.95 -59.98
C SER A 826 -42.84 -62.19 -58.96
N TYR A 827 -42.22 -61.10 -58.40
CA TYR A 827 -42.81 -60.13 -57.42
C TYR A 827 -42.64 -58.69 -57.94
N THR A 828 -43.72 -57.92 -57.81
CA THR A 828 -43.69 -56.51 -58.26
C THR A 828 -44.29 -55.65 -57.16
N LYS A 829 -43.61 -54.53 -56.85
CA LYS A 829 -43.98 -53.56 -55.82
C LYS A 829 -43.73 -52.15 -56.22
N ALA A 830 -44.64 -51.27 -56.09
CA ALA A 830 -44.36 -49.82 -56.23
C ALA A 830 -43.75 -49.27 -54.93
N PHE A 831 -42.83 -48.37 -55.09
CA PHE A 831 -42.22 -47.62 -53.98
C PHE A 831 -41.96 -46.16 -54.39
N VAL A 832 -41.81 -45.30 -53.40
CA VAL A 832 -41.48 -43.86 -53.57
C VAL A 832 -40.07 -43.62 -53.14
N LYS A 833 -39.29 -42.96 -53.96
CA LYS A 833 -37.99 -42.43 -53.66
C LYS A 833 -38.18 -40.97 -53.25
N LYS A 834 -37.79 -40.59 -52.06
CA LYS A 834 -37.67 -39.23 -51.58
C LYS A 834 -36.28 -38.65 -51.82
#